data_0691a0cda52d61eb3d358e5730a28b5e
#
_entry.id   0691a0cda52d61eb3d358e5730a28b5e
#
_cell.length_a   1.000
_cell.length_b   1.000
_cell.length_c   1.000
_cell.angle_alpha   90.00
_cell.angle_beta   90.00
_cell.angle_gamma   90.00
#
_symmetry.space_group_name_H-M   'P 1'
#
loop_
_entity.id
_entity.type
_entity.pdbx_description
1 polymer ?
#
loop_
_entity_poly.entity_id
_entity_poly.type
_entity_poly.pdbx_seq_one_letter_code
_entity_poly.pdbx_strand_id
1 'polypeptide(L)'
;MKTLLAGCAALGICGFGLVAAAPGPAKATKPHIVHVRPGEALEAVRDAVRALPASNRVHGVEVRLPPGRYALSGPLELGTPDGGTPKAPVVWRSDDGGRAVLCDGVQLPAAAFAPVADAAVRARLDAAARETVRVADLAAYNLPFWKPLTRELRPPTPVPELFCDGVRMTPAEWPNGGEWATIATFVDEGTRHNDGSVGQGLGVKRNEKPVPPRGGTFGYAGNRPARWTKAPEVWLHGFWCFDWYDTVLPVAAINAASNTITLAVQHTYGVRPGNPSPRRWKAVHVLEELDVPGEYYVDPVAKKLYFWPPRALGPTTRVVLVGAQRPLVQVEKARNLVFRGLGFELCGGDAAVVKEGAAVAFERCDFRNIRGKAVSLVDCLACRVTTCDIQETGTGGIFVSGGNRRSLMPGENVVEDTRIRNFSVHCLTYASAVHMMGVSNVVRHCELSGAPHMAVGVYGNDHVFEYNVVSNVCMSSDDAAAFYKGRNPSCRGNVLRYNFWSEIGSPRGHGNAAVYFDDGDGGDLVYGNVFYRCGEPGFGGFGTVFSHGGHSNLVQNCVFVECRRPLGSSPWNQARWVDFLKSPLIQKNLLEEVSVTGLVWRTHYPALAGIFAPEDDAARWNVAHDNAFVGCPATLPGPRPGETRPGLVCGRWRTNETDVVFASDPGFVDAAAKNFALRPDAALFKRLPSFKPIPFEKIGLATKR
;
A
#
# COMPACT_ATOMS: atom_id res chain seq x y z
N MET A 1 -2.86 -3.46 41.80
CA MET A 1 -1.86 -2.84 40.92
C MET A 1 -0.51 -3.59 40.96
N LYS A 2 -0.51 -4.93 41.04
CA LYS A 2 0.71 -5.79 41.02
C LYS A 2 0.57 -7.05 40.16
N THR A 3 -0.40 -7.13 39.26
CA THR A 3 -0.74 -8.39 38.57
C THR A 3 -0.73 -8.27 37.04
N LEU A 4 -0.13 -7.24 36.44
CA LEU A 4 -0.07 -7.03 34.98
C LEU A 4 1.37 -7.09 34.41
N LEU A 5 2.34 -7.52 35.20
CA LEU A 5 3.78 -7.57 34.80
C LEU A 5 4.35 -8.98 34.68
N ALA A 6 3.52 -10.03 34.59
CA ALA A 6 3.97 -11.42 34.58
C ALA A 6 3.50 -12.18 33.32
N GLY A 7 3.74 -11.65 32.13
CA GLY A 7 3.32 -12.30 30.88
C GLY A 7 4.33 -12.31 29.73
N CYS A 8 5.50 -11.72 29.88
CA CYS A 8 6.52 -11.67 28.82
C CYS A 8 7.89 -12.12 29.33
N ALA A 9 7.96 -13.29 29.96
CA ALA A 9 9.26 -13.90 30.26
C ALA A 9 9.19 -15.42 30.12
N ALA A 10 10.16 -15.92 29.36
CA ALA A 10 10.62 -17.31 29.32
C ALA A 10 9.75 -18.33 28.56
N LEU A 11 9.94 -18.39 27.25
CA LEU A 11 10.03 -19.68 26.58
C LEU A 11 11.49 -20.15 26.71
N GLY A 12 11.76 -20.83 27.80
CA GLY A 12 13.00 -21.57 28.03
C GLY A 12 13.06 -22.77 27.09
N ILE A 13 14.01 -22.74 26.18
CA ILE A 13 14.38 -23.90 25.37
C ILE A 13 15.09 -24.88 26.30
N CYS A 14 14.40 -25.95 26.73
CA CYS A 14 15.06 -27.12 27.32
C CYS A 14 15.83 -27.83 26.21
N GLY A 15 17.12 -27.58 26.13
CA GLY A 15 18.04 -28.34 25.31
C GLY A 15 18.31 -29.71 25.95
N PHE A 16 17.74 -30.77 25.39
CA PHE A 16 18.28 -32.12 25.58
C PHE A 16 19.42 -32.30 24.59
N GLY A 17 20.64 -32.22 25.12
CA GLY A 17 21.84 -32.55 24.37
C GLY A 17 21.96 -34.05 24.15
N LEU A 18 21.60 -34.52 22.96
CA LEU A 18 22.13 -35.74 22.39
C LEU A 18 23.35 -35.37 21.55
N VAL A 19 24.54 -35.67 22.05
CA VAL A 19 25.77 -35.63 21.26
C VAL A 19 25.72 -36.77 20.26
N ALA A 20 25.14 -36.52 19.09
CA ALA A 20 25.32 -37.38 17.94
C ALA A 20 26.64 -37.02 17.26
N ALA A 21 27.50 -37.98 17.00
CA ALA A 21 28.73 -37.78 16.23
C ALA A 21 28.46 -37.02 14.93
N ALA A 22 29.27 -35.98 14.66
CA ALA A 22 29.16 -35.20 13.47
C ALA A 22 29.28 -36.09 12.22
N PRO A 23 28.29 -36.12 11.33
CA PRO A 23 28.46 -36.76 10.04
C PRO A 23 29.54 -36.01 9.26
N GLY A 24 30.47 -36.74 8.66
CA GLY A 24 31.50 -36.20 7.80
C GLY A 24 30.85 -35.31 6.68
N PRO A 25 31.62 -34.42 6.04
CA PRO A 25 31.08 -33.47 5.08
C PRO A 25 30.32 -34.21 3.97
N ALA A 26 29.00 -34.13 4.01
CA ALA A 26 28.15 -34.65 2.94
C ALA A 26 28.56 -33.97 1.63
N LYS A 27 28.91 -34.77 0.62
CA LYS A 27 29.15 -34.23 -0.75
C LYS A 27 27.95 -33.41 -1.13
N ALA A 28 28.13 -32.11 -1.35
CA ALA A 28 27.10 -31.19 -1.80
C ALA A 28 26.52 -31.74 -3.12
N THR A 29 25.34 -32.32 -3.04
CA THR A 29 24.63 -32.88 -4.18
C THR A 29 24.06 -31.73 -4.97
N LYS A 30 24.42 -31.63 -6.29
CA LYS A 30 24.01 -30.53 -7.15
C LYS A 30 22.58 -30.73 -7.65
N PRO A 31 21.78 -29.65 -7.78
CA PRO A 31 20.45 -29.74 -8.37
C PRO A 31 20.55 -30.13 -9.85
N HIS A 32 19.47 -30.70 -10.39
CA HIS A 32 19.33 -30.91 -11.84
C HIS A 32 19.13 -29.55 -12.52
N ILE A 33 19.96 -29.24 -13.51
CA ILE A 33 19.93 -27.95 -14.21
C ILE A 33 19.17 -28.09 -15.52
N VAL A 34 18.16 -27.23 -15.71
CA VAL A 34 17.42 -27.06 -16.96
C VAL A 34 17.73 -25.69 -17.52
N HIS A 35 18.37 -25.63 -18.67
CA HIS A 35 18.66 -24.37 -19.35
C HIS A 35 17.54 -24.00 -20.30
N VAL A 36 16.99 -22.79 -20.16
CA VAL A 36 16.02 -22.22 -21.09
C VAL A 36 16.74 -21.75 -22.35
N ARG A 37 16.25 -22.12 -23.53
CA ARG A 37 16.81 -21.68 -24.81
C ARG A 37 16.24 -20.33 -25.22
N PRO A 38 16.98 -19.49 -25.97
CA PRO A 38 16.45 -18.27 -26.51
C PRO A 38 15.17 -18.53 -27.35
N GLY A 39 14.07 -17.82 -27.04
CA GLY A 39 12.79 -17.96 -27.70
C GLY A 39 11.93 -19.15 -27.26
N GLU A 40 12.40 -19.97 -26.33
CA GLU A 40 11.62 -21.07 -25.77
C GLU A 40 10.50 -20.55 -24.87
N ALA A 41 9.29 -21.07 -25.04
CA ALA A 41 8.14 -20.73 -24.19
C ALA A 41 8.33 -21.30 -22.78
N LEU A 42 8.14 -20.47 -21.76
CA LEU A 42 8.37 -20.89 -20.35
C LEU A 42 7.39 -21.98 -19.91
N GLU A 43 6.19 -22.06 -20.52
CA GLU A 43 5.23 -23.12 -20.30
C GLU A 43 5.79 -24.48 -20.77
N ALA A 44 6.50 -24.51 -21.91
CA ALA A 44 7.15 -25.74 -22.39
C ALA A 44 8.28 -26.17 -21.46
N VAL A 45 9.05 -25.21 -20.94
CA VAL A 45 10.09 -25.49 -19.94
C VAL A 45 9.49 -26.03 -18.65
N ARG A 46 8.40 -25.45 -18.16
CA ARG A 46 7.62 -25.97 -17.02
C ARG A 46 7.22 -27.43 -17.25
N ASP A 47 6.65 -27.73 -18.41
CA ASP A 47 6.17 -29.09 -18.73
C ASP A 47 7.34 -30.08 -18.83
N ALA A 48 8.49 -29.65 -19.36
CA ALA A 48 9.72 -30.45 -19.33
C ALA A 48 10.21 -30.72 -17.89
N VAL A 49 10.15 -29.73 -16.98
CA VAL A 49 10.48 -29.93 -15.56
C VAL A 49 9.51 -30.91 -14.91
N ARG A 50 8.22 -30.86 -15.22
CA ARG A 50 7.20 -31.82 -14.74
C ARG A 50 7.50 -33.25 -15.19
N ALA A 51 7.98 -33.41 -16.44
CA ALA A 51 8.30 -34.70 -17.02
C ALA A 51 9.63 -35.31 -16.53
N LEU A 52 10.43 -34.59 -15.75
CA LEU A 52 11.68 -35.11 -15.20
C LEU A 52 11.45 -36.36 -14.32
N PRO A 53 12.27 -37.42 -14.50
CA PRO A 53 12.26 -38.54 -13.60
C PRO A 53 12.49 -38.14 -12.14
N ALA A 54 11.89 -38.85 -11.19
CA ALA A 54 12.03 -38.58 -9.75
C ALA A 54 13.50 -38.54 -9.32
N SER A 55 14.36 -39.39 -9.90
CA SER A 55 15.80 -39.40 -9.65
C SER A 55 16.51 -38.07 -9.97
N ASN A 56 16.04 -37.34 -10.96
CA ASN A 56 16.59 -36.04 -11.33
C ASN A 56 16.11 -34.90 -10.39
N ARG A 57 15.06 -35.14 -9.63
CA ARG A 57 14.48 -34.15 -8.68
C ARG A 57 14.95 -34.31 -7.24
N VAL A 58 15.66 -35.39 -6.91
CA VAL A 58 16.08 -35.73 -5.53
C VAL A 58 16.88 -34.62 -4.86
N HIS A 59 17.66 -33.85 -5.62
CA HIS A 59 18.50 -32.76 -5.12
C HIS A 59 17.96 -31.37 -5.51
N GLY A 60 16.74 -31.30 -6.00
CA GLY A 60 16.10 -30.08 -6.51
C GLY A 60 16.33 -29.90 -8.00
N VAL A 61 15.63 -28.90 -8.54
CA VAL A 61 15.73 -28.51 -9.96
C VAL A 61 16.05 -27.02 -10.02
N GLU A 62 16.98 -26.64 -10.88
CA GLU A 62 17.31 -25.26 -11.14
C GLU A 62 17.06 -24.95 -12.62
N VAL A 63 16.03 -24.12 -12.88
CA VAL A 63 15.69 -23.60 -14.23
C VAL A 63 16.44 -22.30 -14.43
N ARG A 64 17.39 -22.29 -15.34
CA ARG A 64 18.25 -21.14 -15.65
C ARG A 64 17.79 -20.41 -16.89
N LEU A 65 17.46 -19.13 -16.71
CA LEU A 65 17.03 -18.25 -17.78
C LEU A 65 18.21 -17.35 -18.19
N PRO A 66 18.71 -17.45 -19.44
CA PRO A 66 19.65 -16.49 -19.96
C PRO A 66 19.17 -15.04 -19.83
N PRO A 67 20.09 -14.05 -19.72
CA PRO A 67 19.72 -12.65 -19.72
C PRO A 67 18.89 -12.28 -20.95
N GLY A 68 17.81 -11.52 -20.75
CA GLY A 68 16.93 -11.12 -21.84
C GLY A 68 15.50 -10.84 -21.38
N ARG A 69 14.65 -10.54 -22.35
CA ARG A 69 13.22 -10.27 -22.10
C ARG A 69 12.37 -11.45 -22.58
N TYR A 70 11.52 -11.90 -21.70
CA TYR A 70 10.58 -12.99 -21.91
C TYR A 70 9.17 -12.40 -21.93
N ALA A 71 8.68 -12.09 -23.14
CA ALA A 71 7.30 -11.63 -23.32
C ALA A 71 6.33 -12.81 -23.20
N LEU A 72 5.45 -12.72 -22.22
CA LEU A 72 4.51 -13.79 -21.91
C LEU A 72 3.17 -13.58 -22.62
N SER A 73 2.70 -14.60 -23.31
CA SER A 73 1.36 -14.59 -23.95
C SER A 73 0.23 -14.86 -22.97
N GLY A 74 0.53 -15.40 -21.79
CA GLY A 74 -0.34 -15.72 -20.69
C GLY A 74 0.45 -15.81 -19.38
N PRO A 75 -0.20 -16.00 -18.23
CA PRO A 75 0.51 -16.25 -16.99
C PRO A 75 1.34 -17.52 -17.06
N LEU A 76 2.57 -17.50 -16.54
CA LEU A 76 3.29 -18.74 -16.23
C LEU A 76 2.59 -19.39 -15.02
N GLU A 77 1.78 -20.39 -15.27
CA GLU A 77 0.98 -21.10 -14.26
C GLU A 77 1.78 -22.25 -13.64
N LEU A 78 2.00 -22.19 -12.33
CA LEU A 78 2.72 -23.18 -11.55
C LEU A 78 1.83 -23.71 -10.42
N GLY A 79 1.77 -25.02 -10.28
CA GLY A 79 0.93 -25.69 -9.29
C GLY A 79 1.70 -26.68 -8.43
N THR A 80 0.97 -27.58 -7.77
CA THR A 80 1.56 -28.61 -6.91
C THR A 80 2.66 -29.43 -7.59
N PRO A 81 2.57 -29.82 -8.90
CA PRO A 81 3.64 -30.57 -9.56
C PRO A 81 4.95 -29.81 -9.76
N ASP A 82 4.90 -28.47 -9.72
CA ASP A 82 6.04 -27.58 -9.98
C ASP A 82 6.85 -27.29 -8.73
N GLY A 83 6.38 -27.72 -7.58
CA GLY A 83 7.05 -27.55 -6.31
C GLY A 83 8.15 -28.59 -6.06
N GLY A 84 8.90 -28.34 -4.99
CA GLY A 84 9.94 -29.22 -4.49
C GLY A 84 9.73 -29.64 -3.03
N THR A 85 10.81 -29.97 -2.36
CA THR A 85 10.85 -30.22 -0.91
C THR A 85 11.79 -29.22 -0.23
N PRO A 86 11.78 -29.09 1.11
CA PRO A 86 12.68 -28.16 1.81
C PRO A 86 14.17 -28.41 1.52
N LYS A 87 14.56 -29.65 1.23
CA LYS A 87 15.95 -30.02 0.90
C LYS A 87 16.23 -30.04 -0.60
N ALA A 88 15.20 -30.02 -1.43
CA ALA A 88 15.26 -30.13 -2.87
C ALA A 88 14.23 -29.20 -3.54
N PRO A 89 14.38 -27.86 -3.43
CA PRO A 89 13.45 -26.90 -4.01
C PRO A 89 13.53 -26.88 -5.55
N VAL A 90 12.50 -26.33 -6.17
CA VAL A 90 12.52 -25.95 -7.58
C VAL A 90 12.83 -24.45 -7.64
N VAL A 91 13.90 -24.08 -8.35
CA VAL A 91 14.40 -22.70 -8.42
C VAL A 91 14.34 -22.21 -9.86
N TRP A 92 13.61 -21.15 -10.13
CA TRP A 92 13.64 -20.39 -11.37
C TRP A 92 14.55 -19.19 -11.18
N ARG A 93 15.63 -19.09 -11.94
CA ARG A 93 16.59 -18.00 -11.73
C ARG A 93 17.16 -17.44 -13.02
N SER A 94 17.60 -16.18 -12.97
CA SER A 94 18.48 -15.64 -14.01
C SER A 94 19.81 -16.38 -14.03
N ASP A 95 20.35 -16.59 -15.21
CA ASP A 95 21.69 -17.12 -15.37
C ASP A 95 22.74 -16.04 -15.06
N ASP A 96 24.01 -16.43 -14.92
CA ASP A 96 25.08 -15.50 -14.65
C ASP A 96 25.29 -14.55 -15.85
N GLY A 97 25.64 -13.29 -15.56
CA GLY A 97 25.93 -12.26 -16.57
C GLY A 97 24.80 -11.29 -16.89
N GLY A 98 23.65 -11.39 -16.24
CA GLY A 98 22.57 -10.43 -16.39
C GLY A 98 21.22 -10.92 -15.89
N ARG A 99 20.18 -10.10 -16.09
CA ARG A 99 18.85 -10.39 -15.59
C ARG A 99 17.91 -10.89 -16.69
N ALA A 100 17.24 -11.98 -16.44
CA ALA A 100 16.08 -12.42 -17.20
C ALA A 100 14.84 -11.66 -16.72
N VAL A 101 14.13 -11.00 -17.64
CA VAL A 101 12.99 -10.13 -17.31
C VAL A 101 11.72 -10.72 -17.92
N LEU A 102 10.80 -11.14 -17.07
CA LEU A 102 9.45 -11.52 -17.45
C LEU A 102 8.61 -10.26 -17.66
N CYS A 103 7.90 -10.16 -18.77
CA CYS A 103 7.12 -8.98 -19.11
C CYS A 103 5.87 -9.34 -19.94
N ASP A 104 4.90 -8.42 -19.93
CA ASP A 104 3.72 -8.45 -20.79
C ASP A 104 3.73 -7.23 -21.73
N GLY A 105 2.66 -7.05 -22.47
CA GLY A 105 2.44 -5.92 -23.35
C GLY A 105 2.85 -6.17 -24.81
N VAL A 106 2.29 -5.32 -25.65
CA VAL A 106 2.50 -5.36 -27.10
C VAL A 106 3.49 -4.28 -27.48
N GLN A 107 4.59 -4.68 -28.08
CA GLN A 107 5.57 -3.73 -28.63
C GLN A 107 5.07 -3.18 -29.98
N LEU A 108 4.94 -1.87 -30.08
CA LEU A 108 4.57 -1.15 -31.27
C LEU A 108 5.85 -0.65 -31.98
N PRO A 109 6.14 -1.08 -33.21
CA PRO A 109 7.32 -0.59 -33.92
C PRO A 109 7.16 0.90 -34.29
N ALA A 110 8.23 1.65 -34.36
CA ALA A 110 8.19 3.07 -34.74
C ALA A 110 7.47 3.32 -36.08
N ALA A 111 7.57 2.40 -37.02
CA ALA A 111 6.88 2.46 -38.31
C ALA A 111 5.35 2.34 -38.22
N ALA A 112 4.81 1.88 -37.09
CA ALA A 112 3.36 1.86 -36.88
C ALA A 112 2.75 3.23 -36.60
N PHE A 113 3.59 4.23 -36.32
CA PHE A 113 3.19 5.59 -35.94
C PHE A 113 3.25 6.53 -37.13
N ALA A 114 2.09 7.05 -37.55
CA ALA A 114 1.94 8.01 -38.63
C ALA A 114 1.46 9.39 -38.09
N PRO A 115 1.61 10.48 -38.84
CA PRO A 115 0.92 11.75 -38.56
C PRO A 115 -0.60 11.55 -38.53
N VAL A 116 -1.30 12.31 -37.69
CA VAL A 116 -2.76 12.28 -37.64
C VAL A 116 -3.36 12.92 -38.91
N ALA A 117 -3.93 12.11 -39.80
CA ALA A 117 -4.51 12.58 -41.06
C ALA A 117 -6.02 12.96 -40.92
N ASP A 118 -6.74 12.37 -39.95
CA ASP A 118 -8.16 12.62 -39.74
C ASP A 118 -8.41 14.07 -39.32
N ALA A 119 -9.11 14.85 -40.16
CA ALA A 119 -9.38 16.25 -39.93
C ALA A 119 -10.26 16.51 -38.68
N ALA A 120 -11.19 15.60 -38.37
CA ALA A 120 -12.07 15.73 -37.21
C ALA A 120 -11.28 15.51 -35.92
N VAL A 121 -10.37 14.55 -35.89
CA VAL A 121 -9.45 14.33 -34.75
C VAL A 121 -8.49 15.49 -34.61
N ARG A 122 -7.87 15.97 -35.70
CA ARG A 122 -6.95 17.12 -35.66
C ARG A 122 -7.63 18.39 -35.14
N ALA A 123 -8.91 18.59 -35.44
CA ALA A 123 -9.66 19.74 -34.94
C ALA A 123 -9.86 19.71 -33.43
N ARG A 124 -9.90 18.52 -32.80
CA ARG A 124 -9.98 18.33 -31.35
C ARG A 124 -8.65 18.56 -30.64
N LEU A 125 -7.52 18.27 -31.29
CA LEU A 125 -6.18 18.45 -30.70
C LEU A 125 -5.84 19.92 -30.51
N ASP A 126 -5.07 20.22 -29.47
CA ASP A 126 -4.47 21.52 -29.29
C ASP A 126 -3.59 21.90 -30.50
N ALA A 127 -3.49 23.19 -30.81
CA ALA A 127 -2.74 23.67 -31.96
C ALA A 127 -1.28 23.21 -31.94
N ALA A 128 -0.64 23.21 -30.78
CA ALA A 128 0.74 22.77 -30.60
C ALA A 128 0.91 21.24 -30.83
N ALA A 129 -0.13 20.46 -30.58
CA ALA A 129 -0.11 19.02 -30.68
C ALA A 129 -0.30 18.47 -32.11
N ARG A 130 -0.96 19.24 -32.98
CA ARG A 130 -1.44 18.78 -34.31
C ARG A 130 -0.35 18.21 -35.22
N GLU A 131 0.87 18.77 -35.18
CA GLU A 131 1.97 18.32 -36.02
C GLU A 131 2.89 17.30 -35.34
N THR A 132 2.79 17.16 -34.01
CA THR A 132 3.68 16.33 -33.21
C THR A 132 3.06 15.00 -32.79
N VAL A 133 1.74 14.98 -32.54
CA VAL A 133 1.01 13.75 -32.19
C VAL A 133 1.09 12.75 -33.34
N ARG A 134 1.32 11.50 -32.98
CA ARG A 134 1.33 10.35 -33.89
C ARG A 134 0.17 9.43 -33.58
N VAL A 135 -0.31 8.73 -34.60
CA VAL A 135 -1.37 7.73 -34.46
C VAL A 135 -0.86 6.36 -34.87
N ALA A 136 -1.18 5.34 -34.07
CA ALA A 136 -0.98 3.94 -34.42
C ALA A 136 -2.32 3.21 -34.45
N ASP A 137 -2.49 2.34 -35.46
CA ASP A 137 -3.65 1.46 -35.56
C ASP A 137 -3.44 0.24 -34.66
N LEU A 138 -4.35 -0.01 -33.75
CA LEU A 138 -4.31 -1.12 -32.79
C LEU A 138 -5.17 -2.33 -33.24
N ALA A 139 -5.88 -2.25 -34.37
CA ALA A 139 -6.78 -3.31 -34.82
C ALA A 139 -6.04 -4.63 -35.12
N ALA A 140 -4.78 -4.54 -35.56
CA ALA A 140 -3.93 -5.71 -35.84
C ALA A 140 -3.40 -6.40 -34.56
N TYR A 141 -3.52 -5.75 -33.40
CA TYR A 141 -3.03 -6.26 -32.13
C TYR A 141 -4.23 -6.79 -31.32
N ASN A 142 -4.15 -8.02 -30.86
CA ASN A 142 -5.17 -8.63 -30.03
C ASN A 142 -5.10 -8.08 -28.57
N LEU A 143 -5.39 -6.80 -28.43
CA LEU A 143 -5.41 -6.14 -27.13
C LEU A 143 -6.77 -6.34 -26.48
N PRO A 144 -6.83 -6.77 -25.22
CA PRO A 144 -8.07 -6.76 -24.48
C PRO A 144 -8.44 -5.30 -24.20
N PHE A 145 -9.38 -4.78 -25.02
CA PHE A 145 -9.93 -3.45 -24.76
C PHE A 145 -10.82 -3.50 -23.52
N TRP A 146 -10.67 -2.50 -22.71
CA TRP A 146 -11.25 -2.32 -21.41
C TRP A 146 -12.76 -2.25 -21.44
N LYS A 147 -13.38 -3.05 -20.60
CA LYS A 147 -14.75 -2.74 -20.18
C LYS A 147 -14.65 -1.67 -19.10
N PRO A 148 -15.49 -0.62 -19.16
CA PRO A 148 -15.57 0.36 -18.06
C PRO A 148 -15.79 -0.40 -16.77
N LEU A 149 -15.04 -0.04 -15.74
CA LEU A 149 -15.12 -0.69 -14.44
C LEU A 149 -16.49 -0.47 -13.86
N THR A 150 -17.21 -1.55 -13.69
CA THR A 150 -18.48 -1.56 -13.00
C THR A 150 -18.23 -1.88 -11.53
N ARG A 151 -18.54 -0.94 -10.61
CA ARG A 151 -18.75 -1.15 -9.17
C ARG A 151 -17.57 -1.49 -8.27
N GLU A 152 -16.34 -1.38 -8.66
CA GLU A 152 -15.24 -1.47 -7.69
C GLU A 152 -15.10 -0.17 -6.89
N LEU A 153 -14.86 -0.28 -5.59
CA LEU A 153 -14.70 0.87 -4.69
C LEU A 153 -13.57 1.82 -5.12
N ARG A 154 -12.57 1.32 -5.83
CA ARG A 154 -11.39 2.05 -6.32
C ARG A 154 -10.87 1.44 -7.62
N PRO A 155 -11.56 1.65 -8.72
CA PRO A 155 -11.07 1.16 -9.98
C PRO A 155 -9.82 1.93 -10.40
N PRO A 156 -8.75 1.25 -10.84
CA PRO A 156 -7.67 1.92 -11.56
C PRO A 156 -8.22 2.54 -12.84
N THR A 157 -7.54 3.56 -13.37
CA THR A 157 -7.91 4.21 -14.63
C THR A 157 -8.16 3.15 -15.72
N PRO A 158 -9.29 3.18 -16.45
CA PRO A 158 -9.67 2.12 -17.37
C PRO A 158 -8.91 2.16 -18.71
N VAL A 159 -7.65 2.52 -18.72
CA VAL A 159 -6.85 2.77 -19.93
C VAL A 159 -5.64 1.84 -19.96
N PRO A 160 -5.30 1.23 -21.12
CA PRO A 160 -4.01 0.56 -21.27
C PRO A 160 -2.88 1.50 -20.94
N GLU A 161 -1.82 1.00 -20.35
CA GLU A 161 -0.64 1.79 -20.03
C GLU A 161 0.34 1.82 -21.19
N LEU A 162 0.81 3.01 -21.54
CA LEU A 162 1.83 3.19 -22.55
C LEU A 162 3.19 3.45 -21.90
N PHE A 163 4.20 2.77 -22.41
CA PHE A 163 5.60 2.96 -22.01
C PHE A 163 6.45 3.29 -23.22
N CYS A 164 7.32 4.28 -23.08
CA CYS A 164 8.33 4.63 -24.07
C CYS A 164 9.71 4.49 -23.45
N ASP A 165 10.55 3.60 -23.99
CA ASP A 165 11.88 3.26 -23.47
C ASP A 165 11.91 2.92 -21.96
N GLY A 166 10.85 2.25 -21.50
CA GLY A 166 10.70 1.83 -20.10
C GLY A 166 10.19 2.94 -19.16
N VAL A 167 9.93 4.13 -19.66
CA VAL A 167 9.30 5.22 -18.91
C VAL A 167 7.80 5.17 -19.13
N ARG A 168 7.02 5.25 -18.04
CA ARG A 168 5.55 5.32 -18.09
C ARG A 168 5.11 6.63 -18.72
N MET A 169 4.23 6.57 -19.70
CA MET A 169 3.60 7.72 -20.33
C MET A 169 2.31 8.10 -19.59
N THR A 170 1.91 9.35 -19.71
CA THR A 170 0.74 9.89 -19.01
C THR A 170 -0.49 9.80 -19.93
N PRO A 171 -1.63 9.22 -19.50
CA PRO A 171 -2.89 9.43 -20.21
C PRO A 171 -3.20 10.93 -20.28
N ALA A 172 -3.53 11.45 -21.47
CA ALA A 172 -3.80 12.88 -21.66
C ALA A 172 -4.71 13.44 -20.56
N GLU A 173 -4.21 14.37 -19.77
CA GLU A 173 -4.85 14.84 -18.54
C GLU A 173 -4.89 16.35 -18.42
N TRP A 174 -5.79 16.85 -17.60
CA TRP A 174 -5.87 18.26 -17.22
C TRP A 174 -6.31 18.40 -15.75
N PRO A 175 -5.63 19.23 -14.93
CA PRO A 175 -4.39 19.97 -15.23
C PRO A 175 -3.18 19.06 -15.38
N ASN A 176 -2.15 19.53 -16.10
CA ASN A 176 -0.89 18.82 -16.30
C ASN A 176 0.03 18.88 -15.09
N GLY A 177 1.10 18.08 -15.12
CA GLY A 177 2.20 18.18 -14.16
C GLY A 177 1.88 17.79 -12.72
N GLY A 178 0.85 16.98 -12.50
CA GLY A 178 0.44 16.56 -11.15
C GLY A 178 -0.44 17.57 -10.41
N GLU A 179 -0.82 18.68 -11.07
CA GLU A 179 -1.72 19.67 -10.51
C GLU A 179 -3.17 19.17 -10.43
N TRP A 180 -3.98 19.84 -9.64
CA TRP A 180 -5.39 19.52 -9.43
C TRP A 180 -6.27 20.78 -9.57
N ALA A 181 -7.37 20.63 -10.29
CA ALA A 181 -8.46 21.60 -10.23
C ALA A 181 -9.27 21.42 -8.95
N THR A 182 -9.92 22.49 -8.50
CA THR A 182 -10.83 22.45 -7.34
C THR A 182 -12.29 22.50 -7.78
N ILE A 183 -13.16 21.88 -6.99
CA ILE A 183 -14.61 22.07 -7.13
C ILE A 183 -14.95 23.51 -6.75
N ALA A 184 -15.51 24.27 -7.67
CA ALA A 184 -15.90 25.67 -7.44
C ALA A 184 -17.20 25.76 -6.64
N THR A 185 -18.21 24.95 -6.97
CA THR A 185 -19.50 24.91 -6.30
C THR A 185 -20.03 23.47 -6.23
N PHE A 186 -20.73 23.15 -5.15
CA PHE A 186 -21.48 21.90 -5.02
C PHE A 186 -22.93 22.14 -5.41
N VAL A 187 -23.42 21.49 -6.46
CA VAL A 187 -24.77 21.66 -7.00
C VAL A 187 -25.68 20.55 -6.52
N ASP A 188 -25.23 19.31 -6.64
CA ASP A 188 -25.98 18.12 -6.23
C ASP A 188 -25.00 17.03 -5.82
N GLU A 189 -25.15 16.47 -4.65
CA GLU A 189 -24.23 15.43 -4.17
C GLU A 189 -24.40 14.07 -4.82
N GLY A 190 -25.46 13.84 -5.58
CA GLY A 190 -25.80 12.53 -6.12
C GLY A 190 -26.35 11.58 -5.06
N THR A 191 -26.53 10.31 -5.44
CA THR A 191 -26.88 9.25 -4.47
C THR A 191 -25.61 8.76 -3.80
N ARG A 192 -25.72 8.38 -2.54
CA ARG A 192 -24.63 7.75 -1.78
C ARG A 192 -24.81 6.23 -1.82
N HIS A 193 -23.71 5.51 -1.91
CA HIS A 193 -23.74 4.08 -1.78
C HIS A 193 -23.99 3.70 -0.31
N ASN A 194 -25.07 2.98 -0.03
CA ASN A 194 -25.30 2.41 1.29
C ASN A 194 -24.49 1.11 1.38
N ASP A 195 -23.27 1.17 1.88
CA ASP A 195 -22.37 0.03 2.02
C ASP A 195 -22.67 -0.87 3.23
N GLY A 196 -23.81 -0.65 3.89
CA GLY A 196 -24.18 -1.39 5.11
C GLY A 196 -23.30 -1.06 6.33
N SER A 197 -22.30 -0.21 6.21
CA SER A 197 -21.48 0.28 7.33
C SER A 197 -22.20 1.36 8.12
N VAL A 198 -23.52 1.35 8.09
CA VAL A 198 -24.44 2.30 8.68
C VAL A 198 -24.44 2.16 10.20
N GLY A 199 -23.73 2.94 10.82
CA GLY A 199 -23.62 3.17 12.25
C GLY A 199 -22.78 4.42 12.51
N GLN A 200 -22.19 4.99 11.46
CA GLN A 200 -21.15 6.01 11.60
C GLN A 200 -21.55 7.38 11.05
N GLY A 201 -22.79 7.81 11.23
CA GLY A 201 -23.13 9.22 11.01
C GLY A 201 -23.03 9.74 9.57
N LEU A 202 -22.90 8.88 8.56
CA LEU A 202 -22.80 9.27 7.16
C LEU A 202 -24.13 9.64 6.52
N GLY A 203 -25.18 9.82 7.34
CA GLY A 203 -26.41 10.54 6.96
C GLY A 203 -27.42 9.77 6.09
N VAL A 204 -27.27 8.46 5.91
CA VAL A 204 -28.30 7.63 5.28
C VAL A 204 -29.20 7.02 6.36
N LYS A 205 -30.45 7.42 6.42
CA LYS A 205 -31.41 6.84 7.37
C LYS A 205 -31.78 5.43 6.90
N ARG A 206 -31.77 4.48 7.82
CA ARG A 206 -31.98 3.03 7.65
C ARG A 206 -33.31 2.64 6.97
N ASN A 207 -34.25 3.57 6.77
CA ASN A 207 -35.61 3.33 6.30
C ASN A 207 -35.97 4.10 5.03
N GLU A 208 -35.02 4.70 4.33
CA GLU A 208 -35.32 5.37 3.07
C GLU A 208 -35.42 4.35 1.94
N LYS A 209 -36.45 4.52 1.10
CA LYS A 209 -36.63 3.69 -0.09
C LYS A 209 -35.38 3.80 -0.99
N PRO A 210 -34.93 2.70 -1.63
CA PRO A 210 -33.81 2.74 -2.54
C PRO A 210 -34.04 3.80 -3.63
N VAL A 211 -33.20 4.83 -3.68
CA VAL A 211 -33.19 5.81 -4.77
C VAL A 211 -32.33 5.24 -5.88
N PRO A 212 -32.72 5.36 -7.16
CA PRO A 212 -31.88 4.93 -8.26
C PRO A 212 -30.49 5.58 -8.21
N PRO A 213 -29.41 4.82 -8.43
CA PRO A 213 -28.06 5.34 -8.42
C PRO A 213 -27.88 6.44 -9.48
N ARG A 214 -27.38 7.61 -9.06
CA ARG A 214 -27.05 8.72 -9.96
C ARG A 214 -25.81 9.46 -9.48
N GLY A 215 -25.04 9.99 -10.42
CA GLY A 215 -23.86 10.79 -10.14
C GLY A 215 -24.20 12.16 -9.55
N GLY A 216 -23.24 12.75 -8.88
CA GLY A 216 -23.32 14.13 -8.40
C GLY A 216 -23.01 15.14 -9.49
N THR A 217 -23.38 16.40 -9.24
CA THR A 217 -23.12 17.55 -10.11
C THR A 217 -22.35 18.62 -9.34
N PHE A 218 -21.31 19.15 -9.95
CA PHE A 218 -20.49 20.22 -9.38
C PHE A 218 -20.11 21.27 -10.41
N GLY A 219 -19.83 22.48 -9.93
CA GLY A 219 -19.34 23.59 -10.75
C GLY A 219 -17.83 23.64 -10.82
N TYR A 220 -17.32 24.04 -11.96
CA TYR A 220 -15.89 24.24 -12.22
C TYR A 220 -15.58 25.72 -12.53
N ALA A 221 -14.33 26.12 -12.28
CA ALA A 221 -13.83 27.44 -12.61
C ALA A 221 -13.21 27.47 -14.02
N GLY A 222 -13.27 28.60 -14.69
CA GLY A 222 -12.72 28.77 -16.04
C GLY A 222 -13.60 28.17 -17.13
N ASN A 223 -12.99 27.91 -18.30
CA ASN A 223 -13.72 27.44 -19.49
C ASN A 223 -13.12 26.15 -20.09
N ARG A 224 -12.11 25.55 -19.46
CA ARG A 224 -11.39 24.41 -20.05
C ARG A 224 -12.30 23.22 -20.35
N PRO A 225 -13.21 22.79 -19.45
CA PRO A 225 -14.11 21.67 -19.74
C PRO A 225 -15.08 21.90 -20.90
N ALA A 226 -15.34 23.13 -21.28
CA ALA A 226 -16.17 23.44 -22.45
C ALA A 226 -15.57 22.96 -23.79
N ARG A 227 -14.26 22.68 -23.83
CA ARG A 227 -13.57 22.08 -24.98
C ARG A 227 -13.85 20.59 -25.17
N TRP A 228 -14.21 19.89 -24.12
CA TRP A 228 -14.41 18.43 -24.12
C TRP A 228 -15.75 18.08 -24.77
N THR A 229 -15.74 17.94 -26.09
CA THR A 229 -16.94 17.86 -26.91
C THR A 229 -17.69 16.54 -26.80
N LYS A 230 -17.03 15.50 -26.26
CA LYS A 230 -17.60 14.17 -26.10
C LYS A 230 -17.59 13.74 -24.64
N ALA A 231 -18.49 14.30 -23.84
CA ALA A 231 -18.57 14.05 -22.40
C ALA A 231 -18.50 12.56 -21.98
N PRO A 232 -19.15 11.61 -22.69
CA PRO A 232 -19.07 10.20 -22.29
C PRO A 232 -17.67 9.55 -22.43
N GLU A 233 -16.73 10.18 -23.12
CA GLU A 233 -15.34 9.72 -23.24
C GLU A 233 -14.47 10.26 -22.10
N VAL A 234 -14.97 11.24 -21.30
CA VAL A 234 -14.22 11.92 -20.26
C VAL A 234 -14.33 11.17 -18.94
N TRP A 235 -13.19 10.96 -18.30
CA TRP A 235 -13.08 10.44 -16.95
C TRP A 235 -12.47 11.47 -16.01
N LEU A 236 -12.96 11.51 -14.77
CA LEU A 236 -12.43 12.43 -13.77
C LEU A 236 -11.90 11.62 -12.59
N HIS A 237 -10.65 11.86 -12.25
CA HIS A 237 -10.03 11.36 -11.02
C HIS A 237 -10.18 12.44 -9.94
N GLY A 238 -10.75 12.11 -8.79
CA GLY A 238 -11.02 13.13 -7.77
C GLY A 238 -11.12 12.61 -6.35
N PHE A 239 -10.96 13.55 -5.43
CA PHE A 239 -11.29 13.44 -4.01
C PHE A 239 -12.64 14.15 -3.80
N TRP A 240 -13.73 13.41 -3.92
CA TRP A 240 -15.09 13.96 -4.08
C TRP A 240 -15.74 14.40 -2.77
N CYS A 241 -15.31 13.79 -1.65
CA CYS A 241 -15.83 14.08 -0.32
C CYS A 241 -14.72 14.17 0.72
N PHE A 242 -13.87 13.15 0.80
CA PHE A 242 -12.81 13.03 1.79
C PHE A 242 -11.44 12.96 1.15
N ASP A 243 -10.40 13.45 1.85
CA ASP A 243 -9.02 13.40 1.37
C ASP A 243 -8.36 12.02 1.50
N TRP A 244 -9.01 11.09 2.16
CA TRP A 244 -8.59 9.68 2.28
C TRP A 244 -9.26 8.76 1.26
N TYR A 245 -10.06 9.30 0.31
CA TYR A 245 -10.81 8.48 -0.64
C TYR A 245 -10.84 9.10 -2.04
N ASP A 246 -9.96 8.65 -2.91
CA ASP A 246 -9.92 9.00 -4.31
C ASP A 246 -10.66 7.99 -5.18
N THR A 247 -11.30 8.44 -6.24
CA THR A 247 -11.89 7.58 -7.27
C THR A 247 -11.85 8.21 -8.65
N VAL A 248 -11.81 7.35 -9.68
CA VAL A 248 -11.95 7.74 -11.09
C VAL A 248 -13.38 7.46 -11.55
N LEU A 249 -14.10 8.47 -11.98
CA LEU A 249 -15.51 8.38 -12.33
C LEU A 249 -15.77 8.93 -13.75
N PRO A 250 -16.65 8.26 -14.54
CA PRO A 250 -17.02 8.76 -15.87
C PRO A 250 -17.95 9.97 -15.79
N VAL A 251 -17.90 10.80 -16.81
CA VAL A 251 -18.76 11.98 -16.98
C VAL A 251 -20.02 11.62 -17.78
N ALA A 252 -21.18 12.04 -17.29
CA ALA A 252 -22.44 11.94 -18.01
C ALA A 252 -22.70 13.17 -18.90
N ALA A 253 -22.43 14.37 -18.38
CA ALA A 253 -22.71 15.63 -19.07
C ALA A 253 -21.77 16.76 -18.63
N ILE A 254 -21.45 17.63 -19.56
CA ILE A 254 -20.76 18.90 -19.33
C ILE A 254 -21.69 20.01 -19.85
N ASN A 255 -22.03 20.95 -18.98
CA ASN A 255 -22.83 22.11 -19.35
C ASN A 255 -21.95 23.36 -19.31
N ALA A 256 -21.53 23.82 -20.48
CA ALA A 256 -20.69 25.02 -20.63
C ALA A 256 -21.40 26.31 -20.26
N ALA A 257 -22.74 26.37 -20.36
CA ALA A 257 -23.49 27.60 -20.04
C ALA A 257 -23.59 27.84 -18.53
N SER A 258 -23.65 26.76 -17.72
CA SER A 258 -23.67 26.86 -16.26
C SER A 258 -22.31 26.50 -15.61
N ASN A 259 -21.29 26.17 -16.38
CA ASN A 259 -19.99 25.68 -15.92
C ASN A 259 -20.13 24.50 -14.94
N THR A 260 -20.94 23.49 -15.29
CA THR A 260 -21.17 22.33 -14.44
C THR A 260 -20.80 21.01 -15.14
N ILE A 261 -20.36 20.06 -14.34
CA ILE A 261 -20.11 18.68 -14.73
C ILE A 261 -21.00 17.76 -13.91
N THR A 262 -21.68 16.82 -14.56
CA THR A 262 -22.46 15.76 -13.94
C THR A 262 -21.73 14.42 -14.14
N LEU A 263 -21.47 13.69 -13.05
CA LEU A 263 -20.88 12.37 -13.08
C LEU A 263 -21.89 11.33 -13.53
N ALA A 264 -21.44 10.28 -14.23
CA ALA A 264 -22.33 9.26 -14.76
C ALA A 264 -22.77 8.23 -13.69
N VAL A 265 -22.01 8.09 -12.63
CA VAL A 265 -22.25 7.10 -11.56
C VAL A 265 -22.16 7.75 -10.18
N GLN A 266 -22.82 7.14 -9.21
CA GLN A 266 -22.76 7.58 -7.82
C GLN A 266 -21.36 7.46 -7.24
N HIS A 267 -21.02 8.36 -6.31
CA HIS A 267 -19.85 8.21 -5.45
C HIS A 267 -20.27 7.68 -4.09
N THR A 268 -19.44 6.84 -3.47
CA THR A 268 -19.75 6.20 -2.17
C THR A 268 -20.20 7.20 -1.10
N TYR A 269 -19.54 8.35 -1.02
CA TYR A 269 -19.83 9.38 -0.01
C TYR A 269 -20.55 10.62 -0.58
N GLY A 270 -20.91 10.61 -1.86
CA GLY A 270 -21.46 11.76 -2.57
C GLY A 270 -20.38 12.78 -2.99
N VAL A 271 -20.78 13.80 -3.77
CA VAL A 271 -19.93 14.91 -4.20
C VAL A 271 -20.24 16.12 -3.31
N ARG A 272 -19.46 16.30 -2.24
CA ARG A 272 -19.76 17.29 -1.20
C ARG A 272 -18.51 17.69 -0.40
N PRO A 273 -18.55 18.82 0.33
CA PRO A 273 -17.50 19.14 1.28
C PRO A 273 -17.53 18.14 2.46
N GLY A 274 -16.48 17.37 2.66
CA GLY A 274 -16.36 16.37 3.74
C GLY A 274 -15.21 16.64 4.69
N ASN A 275 -14.07 17.12 4.19
CA ASN A 275 -12.91 17.53 4.97
C ASN A 275 -12.69 19.04 4.86
N PRO A 276 -11.86 19.66 5.71
CA PRO A 276 -11.57 21.08 5.67
C PRO A 276 -10.95 21.57 4.36
N SER A 277 -10.13 20.74 3.70
CA SER A 277 -9.46 21.11 2.44
C SER A 277 -10.43 21.14 1.26
N PRO A 278 -10.17 21.99 0.24
CA PRO A 278 -10.96 22.03 -0.98
C PRO A 278 -11.00 20.67 -1.69
N ARG A 279 -12.18 20.30 -2.21
CA ARG A 279 -12.32 19.08 -3.02
C ARG A 279 -11.63 19.31 -4.35
N ARG A 280 -10.87 18.33 -4.80
CA ARG A 280 -10.02 18.43 -5.97
C ARG A 280 -10.26 17.31 -6.97
N TRP A 281 -10.03 17.60 -8.24
CA TRP A 281 -10.23 16.67 -9.33
C TRP A 281 -9.31 16.99 -10.51
N LYS A 282 -9.12 16.03 -11.39
CA LYS A 282 -8.48 16.20 -12.69
C LYS A 282 -9.19 15.36 -13.73
N ALA A 283 -9.21 15.84 -14.99
CA ALA A 283 -9.65 15.04 -16.10
C ALA A 283 -8.52 14.10 -16.54
N VAL A 284 -8.86 12.88 -16.91
CA VAL A 284 -7.89 11.87 -17.35
C VAL A 284 -8.41 11.20 -18.62
N HIS A 285 -7.50 10.89 -19.53
CA HIS A 285 -7.81 10.25 -20.80
C HIS A 285 -8.78 11.10 -21.68
N VAL A 286 -8.41 12.34 -21.93
CA VAL A 286 -9.18 13.28 -22.74
C VAL A 286 -8.37 13.67 -23.98
N LEU A 287 -8.89 13.43 -25.20
CA LEU A 287 -8.16 13.67 -26.44
C LEU A 287 -7.80 15.16 -26.61
N GLU A 288 -8.70 16.08 -26.21
CA GLU A 288 -8.49 17.52 -26.27
C GLU A 288 -7.37 18.03 -25.33
N GLU A 289 -6.97 17.19 -24.39
CA GLU A 289 -5.89 17.46 -23.40
C GLU A 289 -4.58 16.72 -23.73
N LEU A 290 -4.47 16.17 -24.93
CA LEU A 290 -3.20 15.65 -25.46
C LEU A 290 -2.35 16.83 -25.94
N ASP A 291 -1.74 17.56 -25.00
CA ASP A 291 -1.15 18.89 -25.25
C ASP A 291 0.29 19.05 -24.72
N VAL A 292 0.90 18.01 -24.15
CA VAL A 292 2.31 17.99 -23.76
C VAL A 292 3.04 16.69 -24.21
N PRO A 293 4.37 16.73 -24.43
CA PRO A 293 5.14 15.53 -24.75
C PRO A 293 5.05 14.47 -23.64
N GLY A 294 4.89 13.20 -24.04
CA GLY A 294 4.74 12.07 -23.14
C GLY A 294 3.29 11.69 -22.85
N GLU A 295 2.32 12.44 -23.37
CA GLU A 295 0.92 12.11 -23.23
C GLU A 295 0.41 11.21 -24.35
N TYR A 296 -0.65 10.43 -24.01
CA TYR A 296 -1.32 9.56 -24.98
C TYR A 296 -2.83 9.48 -24.71
N TYR A 297 -3.55 9.11 -25.77
CA TYR A 297 -4.97 8.81 -25.75
C TYR A 297 -5.26 7.54 -26.55
N VAL A 298 -6.01 6.61 -25.99
CA VAL A 298 -6.47 5.39 -26.67
C VAL A 298 -7.94 5.49 -26.99
N ASP A 299 -8.28 5.45 -28.28
CA ASP A 299 -9.67 5.36 -28.71
C ASP A 299 -10.07 3.86 -28.76
N PRO A 300 -10.93 3.40 -27.85
CA PRO A 300 -11.30 1.99 -27.79
C PRO A 300 -12.27 1.58 -28.90
N VAL A 301 -12.98 2.53 -29.50
CA VAL A 301 -13.95 2.30 -30.59
C VAL A 301 -13.24 2.26 -31.94
N ALA A 302 -12.44 3.27 -32.23
CA ALA A 302 -11.64 3.32 -33.44
C ALA A 302 -10.43 2.41 -33.40
N LYS A 303 -10.09 1.83 -32.23
CA LYS A 303 -8.88 1.03 -31.97
C LYS A 303 -7.61 1.76 -32.39
N LYS A 304 -7.44 3.01 -31.95
CA LYS A 304 -6.29 3.85 -32.28
C LYS A 304 -5.62 4.38 -31.03
N LEU A 305 -4.30 4.43 -31.06
CA LEU A 305 -3.46 5.09 -30.07
C LEU A 305 -2.98 6.42 -30.65
N TYR A 306 -3.32 7.51 -30.00
CA TYR A 306 -2.76 8.84 -30.25
C TYR A 306 -1.69 9.10 -29.19
N PHE A 307 -0.49 9.48 -29.60
CA PHE A 307 0.66 9.64 -28.73
C PHE A 307 1.50 10.84 -29.13
N TRP A 308 1.82 11.70 -28.20
CA TRP A 308 2.85 12.71 -28.36
C TRP A 308 4.17 12.16 -27.82
N PRO A 309 5.06 11.58 -28.64
CA PRO A 309 6.31 11.04 -28.17
C PRO A 309 7.17 12.09 -27.48
N PRO A 310 7.85 11.80 -26.36
CA PRO A 310 8.76 12.76 -25.71
C PRO A 310 9.99 13.09 -26.56
N ARG A 311 10.27 12.29 -27.57
CA ARG A 311 11.31 12.46 -28.59
C ARG A 311 10.90 11.78 -29.90
N ALA A 312 11.60 12.09 -30.98
CA ALA A 312 11.35 11.40 -32.26
C ALA A 312 11.48 9.88 -32.14
N LEU A 313 10.50 9.16 -32.67
CA LEU A 313 10.52 7.70 -32.70
C LEU A 313 11.51 7.21 -33.74
N GLY A 314 12.49 6.41 -33.32
CA GLY A 314 13.50 5.79 -34.18
C GLY A 314 13.44 4.26 -34.11
N PRO A 315 14.25 3.55 -34.91
CA PRO A 315 14.24 2.09 -34.97
C PRO A 315 14.55 1.40 -33.65
N THR A 316 15.25 2.08 -32.74
CA THR A 316 15.62 1.57 -31.41
C THR A 316 14.64 1.99 -30.32
N THR A 317 13.69 2.87 -30.62
CA THR A 317 12.69 3.32 -29.63
C THR A 317 11.73 2.17 -29.34
N ARG A 318 11.61 1.85 -28.07
CA ARG A 318 10.70 0.80 -27.60
C ARG A 318 9.42 1.41 -27.04
N VAL A 319 8.36 1.32 -27.81
CA VAL A 319 7.00 1.71 -27.37
C VAL A 319 6.22 0.44 -27.06
N VAL A 320 5.72 0.33 -25.83
CA VAL A 320 4.99 -0.87 -25.37
C VAL A 320 3.65 -0.45 -24.78
N LEU A 321 2.57 -1.08 -25.24
CA LEU A 321 1.23 -0.91 -24.73
C LEU A 321 0.84 -2.13 -23.89
N VAL A 322 0.51 -1.90 -22.61
CA VAL A 322 0.13 -2.93 -21.64
C VAL A 322 -1.37 -2.86 -21.38
N GLY A 323 -2.11 -3.85 -21.83
CA GLY A 323 -3.58 -3.88 -21.73
C GLY A 323 -4.14 -5.01 -20.89
N ALA A 324 -3.48 -6.17 -20.85
CA ALA A 324 -4.01 -7.35 -20.17
C ALA A 324 -3.93 -7.23 -18.65
N GLN A 325 -5.08 -7.38 -17.96
CA GLN A 325 -5.16 -7.39 -16.50
C GLN A 325 -4.94 -8.81 -15.95
N ARG A 326 -3.73 -9.31 -16.08
CA ARG A 326 -3.35 -10.65 -15.63
C ARG A 326 -1.97 -10.65 -15.01
N PRO A 327 -1.64 -11.60 -14.13
CA PRO A 327 -0.29 -11.73 -13.59
C PRO A 327 0.68 -12.26 -14.65
N LEU A 328 1.99 -12.01 -14.44
CA LEU A 328 3.06 -12.68 -15.20
C LEU A 328 3.27 -14.11 -14.69
N VAL A 329 3.20 -14.29 -13.36
CA VAL A 329 3.35 -15.59 -12.72
C VAL A 329 2.17 -15.83 -11.80
N GLN A 330 1.53 -16.99 -11.93
CA GLN A 330 0.50 -17.47 -11.04
C GLN A 330 0.92 -18.80 -10.42
N VAL A 331 0.98 -18.83 -9.09
CA VAL A 331 1.33 -20.04 -8.33
C VAL A 331 0.11 -20.45 -7.50
N GLU A 332 -0.30 -21.72 -7.61
CA GLU A 332 -1.41 -22.25 -6.81
C GLU A 332 -1.00 -23.56 -6.13
N LYS A 333 -1.06 -23.58 -4.80
CA LYS A 333 -0.81 -24.77 -3.96
C LYS A 333 0.59 -25.39 -4.11
N ALA A 334 1.54 -24.67 -4.74
CA ALA A 334 2.91 -25.14 -4.86
C ALA A 334 3.69 -24.96 -3.54
N ARG A 335 4.69 -25.80 -3.35
CA ARG A 335 5.56 -25.78 -2.16
C ARG A 335 7.02 -25.76 -2.54
N ASN A 336 7.86 -25.04 -1.74
CA ASN A 336 9.30 -25.00 -1.93
C ASN A 336 9.70 -24.63 -3.37
N LEU A 337 9.14 -23.51 -3.84
CA LEU A 337 9.37 -22.93 -5.15
C LEU A 337 10.07 -21.59 -4.97
N VAL A 338 11.16 -21.34 -5.69
CA VAL A 338 11.96 -20.12 -5.55
C VAL A 338 12.10 -19.41 -6.88
N PHE A 339 11.83 -18.11 -6.90
CA PHE A 339 12.17 -17.20 -7.98
C PHE A 339 13.36 -16.34 -7.54
N ARG A 340 14.49 -16.43 -8.25
CA ARG A 340 15.72 -15.78 -7.81
C ARG A 340 16.35 -14.93 -8.91
N GLY A 341 16.63 -13.67 -8.60
CA GLY A 341 17.36 -12.77 -9.49
C GLY A 341 16.60 -12.41 -10.78
N LEU A 342 15.31 -12.63 -10.84
CA LEU A 342 14.46 -12.32 -11.99
C LEU A 342 13.99 -10.87 -11.97
N GLY A 343 13.76 -10.30 -13.16
CA GLY A 343 13.01 -9.06 -13.35
C GLY A 343 11.54 -9.34 -13.71
N PHE A 344 10.65 -8.49 -13.24
CA PHE A 344 9.23 -8.47 -13.59
C PHE A 344 8.87 -7.06 -14.02
N GLU A 345 8.43 -6.89 -15.25
CA GLU A 345 8.14 -5.56 -15.79
C GLU A 345 6.90 -5.54 -16.68
N LEU A 346 6.31 -4.35 -16.82
CA LEU A 346 5.25 -4.09 -17.78
C LEU A 346 4.07 -5.06 -17.63
N CYS A 347 3.51 -5.15 -16.43
CA CYS A 347 2.41 -6.05 -16.12
C CYS A 347 1.14 -5.25 -15.85
N GLY A 348 0.04 -5.61 -16.50
CA GLY A 348 -1.25 -4.96 -16.33
C GLY A 348 -2.07 -5.45 -15.13
N GLY A 349 -1.63 -6.53 -14.46
CA GLY A 349 -2.16 -7.04 -13.19
C GLY A 349 -1.12 -6.98 -12.08
N ASP A 350 -1.28 -7.82 -11.04
CA ASP A 350 -0.22 -8.09 -10.08
C ASP A 350 0.88 -8.91 -10.77
N ALA A 351 2.17 -8.59 -10.57
CA ALA A 351 3.21 -9.29 -11.32
C ALA A 351 3.32 -10.77 -10.95
N ALA A 352 3.24 -11.09 -9.67
CA ALA A 352 3.22 -12.46 -9.18
C ALA A 352 2.09 -12.66 -8.17
N VAL A 353 1.29 -13.71 -8.36
CA VAL A 353 0.22 -14.11 -7.46
C VAL A 353 0.48 -15.52 -6.97
N VAL A 354 0.54 -15.71 -5.66
CA VAL A 354 0.68 -17.00 -5.00
C VAL A 354 -0.56 -17.24 -4.16
N LYS A 355 -1.29 -18.31 -4.42
CA LYS A 355 -2.47 -18.71 -3.64
C LYS A 355 -2.20 -20.06 -2.95
N GLU A 356 -2.50 -20.13 -1.66
CA GLU A 356 -2.35 -21.34 -0.84
C GLU A 356 -0.94 -21.98 -0.97
N GLY A 357 0.08 -21.17 -1.27
CA GLY A 357 1.47 -21.61 -1.40
C GLY A 357 2.12 -21.82 -0.05
N ALA A 358 3.11 -22.73 0.02
CA ALA A 358 3.93 -22.90 1.22
C ALA A 358 5.42 -22.89 0.89
N ALA A 359 6.19 -22.08 1.63
CA ALA A 359 7.62 -21.90 1.40
C ALA A 359 7.94 -21.50 -0.06
N VAL A 360 7.10 -20.62 -0.66
CA VAL A 360 7.39 -19.97 -1.95
C VAL A 360 8.21 -18.71 -1.68
N ALA A 361 9.28 -18.49 -2.44
CA ALA A 361 10.18 -17.37 -2.21
C ALA A 361 10.46 -16.57 -3.49
N PHE A 362 10.50 -15.24 -3.33
CA PHE A 362 11.05 -14.29 -4.29
C PHE A 362 12.31 -13.68 -3.69
N GLU A 363 13.47 -13.96 -4.28
CA GLU A 363 14.77 -13.58 -3.75
C GLU A 363 15.55 -12.75 -4.76
N ARG A 364 16.01 -11.56 -4.39
CA ARG A 364 16.80 -10.66 -5.25
C ARG A 364 16.12 -10.36 -6.59
N CYS A 365 14.79 -10.28 -6.58
CA CYS A 365 13.99 -9.95 -7.75
C CYS A 365 13.76 -8.44 -7.85
N ASP A 366 13.62 -7.93 -9.10
CA ASP A 366 13.25 -6.56 -9.37
C ASP A 366 11.84 -6.52 -9.97
N PHE A 367 11.01 -5.61 -9.46
CA PHE A 367 9.65 -5.37 -9.97
C PHE A 367 9.53 -3.91 -10.35
N ARG A 368 9.13 -3.66 -11.60
CA ARG A 368 9.04 -2.29 -12.13
C ARG A 368 7.88 -2.13 -13.09
N ASN A 369 7.22 -0.95 -13.06
CA ASN A 369 6.15 -0.65 -14.02
C ASN A 369 5.03 -1.72 -13.98
N ILE A 370 4.59 -2.04 -12.80
CA ILE A 370 3.52 -3.00 -12.54
C ILE A 370 2.24 -2.20 -12.25
N ARG A 371 1.17 -2.47 -12.97
CA ARG A 371 -0.10 -1.77 -12.76
C ARG A 371 -0.79 -2.17 -11.45
N GLY A 372 -0.72 -3.43 -11.10
CA GLY A 372 -1.15 -3.97 -9.82
C GLY A 372 -0.09 -3.86 -8.73
N LYS A 373 0.07 -4.92 -7.96
CA LYS A 373 1.11 -5.12 -6.96
C LYS A 373 2.28 -5.92 -7.53
N ALA A 374 3.44 -5.81 -6.92
CA ALA A 374 4.58 -6.64 -7.28
C ALA A 374 4.33 -8.12 -6.92
N VAL A 375 3.90 -8.39 -5.68
CA VAL A 375 3.64 -9.76 -5.21
C VAL A 375 2.37 -9.78 -4.37
N SER A 376 1.50 -10.77 -4.63
CA SER A 376 0.34 -11.09 -3.81
C SER A 376 0.47 -12.50 -3.26
N LEU A 377 0.69 -12.63 -1.94
CA LEU A 377 0.68 -13.88 -1.20
C LEU A 377 -0.69 -14.04 -0.54
N VAL A 378 -1.53 -14.92 -1.05
CA VAL A 378 -2.91 -15.12 -0.61
C VAL A 378 -3.03 -16.46 0.09
N ASP A 379 -3.38 -16.44 1.37
CA ASP A 379 -3.54 -17.61 2.24
C ASP A 379 -2.30 -18.52 2.25
N CYS A 380 -1.13 -17.90 2.32
CA CYS A 380 0.16 -18.54 2.21
C CYS A 380 0.75 -18.91 3.58
N LEU A 381 1.65 -19.91 3.58
CA LEU A 381 2.38 -20.37 4.76
C LEU A 381 3.88 -20.29 4.54
N ALA A 382 4.60 -19.59 5.41
CA ALA A 382 6.06 -19.49 5.42
C ALA A 382 6.67 -19.04 4.08
N CYS A 383 5.90 -18.23 3.29
CA CYS A 383 6.40 -17.64 2.06
C CYS A 383 7.27 -16.42 2.33
N ARG A 384 8.19 -16.09 1.39
CA ARG A 384 9.19 -15.05 1.60
C ARG A 384 9.31 -14.12 0.38
N VAL A 385 9.46 -12.82 0.65
CA VAL A 385 9.94 -11.82 -0.33
C VAL A 385 11.16 -11.17 0.29
N THR A 386 12.34 -11.44 -0.26
CA THR A 386 13.61 -11.04 0.36
C THR A 386 14.57 -10.40 -0.62
N THR A 387 15.24 -9.33 -0.18
CA THR A 387 16.28 -8.63 -0.95
C THR A 387 15.78 -8.17 -2.33
N CYS A 388 14.49 -7.82 -2.44
CA CYS A 388 13.86 -7.36 -3.68
C CYS A 388 13.89 -5.84 -3.81
N ASP A 389 13.85 -5.33 -5.06
CA ASP A 389 13.63 -3.91 -5.37
C ASP A 389 12.31 -3.74 -6.12
N ILE A 390 11.39 -2.97 -5.55
CA ILE A 390 10.03 -2.77 -6.05
C ILE A 390 9.81 -1.29 -6.27
N GLN A 391 9.42 -0.90 -7.49
CA GLN A 391 9.16 0.50 -7.78
C GLN A 391 8.12 0.69 -8.89
N GLU A 392 7.47 1.85 -8.90
CA GLU A 392 6.48 2.22 -9.91
C GLU A 392 5.34 1.22 -10.01
N THR A 393 4.74 0.87 -8.85
CA THR A 393 3.57 -0.01 -8.79
C THR A 393 2.27 0.78 -8.64
N GLY A 394 1.21 0.34 -9.31
CA GLY A 394 -0.04 1.10 -9.45
C GLY A 394 -0.95 1.02 -8.23
N THR A 395 -1.06 -0.15 -7.60
CA THR A 395 -2.04 -0.40 -6.53
C THR A 395 -1.42 -0.94 -5.24
N GLY A 396 -0.16 -0.63 -5.00
CA GLY A 396 0.60 -1.06 -3.82
C GLY A 396 1.79 -1.96 -4.16
N GLY A 397 2.58 -2.34 -3.17
CA GLY A 397 3.79 -3.16 -3.33
C GLY A 397 3.52 -4.65 -3.16
N ILE A 398 3.29 -5.10 -1.92
CA ILE A 398 3.13 -6.50 -1.56
C ILE A 398 1.84 -6.68 -0.74
N PHE A 399 1.06 -7.68 -1.09
CA PHE A 399 -0.03 -8.18 -0.28
C PHE A 399 0.38 -9.50 0.37
N VAL A 400 0.18 -9.61 1.68
CA VAL A 400 0.52 -10.82 2.45
C VAL A 400 -0.68 -11.24 3.26
N SER A 401 -1.24 -12.42 2.98
CA SER A 401 -2.18 -13.07 3.88
C SER A 401 -1.75 -14.49 4.21
N GLY A 402 -1.98 -14.89 5.46
CA GLY A 402 -1.68 -16.23 5.94
C GLY A 402 -1.88 -16.37 7.43
N GLY A 403 -2.01 -17.62 7.86
CA GLY A 403 -2.43 -17.95 9.21
C GLY A 403 -3.96 -17.94 9.37
N ASN A 404 -4.43 -18.48 10.47
CA ASN A 404 -5.86 -18.63 10.75
C ASN A 404 -6.24 -17.84 12.00
N ARG A 405 -6.97 -16.75 11.85
CA ARG A 405 -7.36 -15.87 12.96
C ARG A 405 -8.26 -16.54 13.99
N ARG A 406 -9.09 -17.50 13.60
CA ARG A 406 -9.97 -18.21 14.53
C ARG A 406 -9.19 -19.08 15.53
N SER A 407 -8.17 -19.77 15.05
CA SER A 407 -7.28 -20.62 15.87
C SER A 407 -5.99 -19.91 16.31
N LEU A 408 -5.72 -18.70 15.82
CA LEU A 408 -4.47 -17.96 15.98
C LEU A 408 -3.25 -18.72 15.46
N MET A 409 -3.45 -19.61 14.47
CA MET A 409 -2.34 -20.34 13.83
C MET A 409 -1.51 -19.38 12.98
N PRO A 410 -0.18 -19.33 13.16
CA PRO A 410 0.70 -18.43 12.42
C PRO A 410 0.72 -18.67 10.91
N GLY A 411 0.86 -17.59 10.12
CA GLY A 411 1.12 -17.66 8.69
C GLY A 411 2.61 -17.70 8.34
N GLU A 412 3.46 -17.16 9.22
CA GLU A 412 4.93 -17.18 9.13
C GLU A 412 5.50 -16.60 7.81
N ASN A 413 4.71 -15.81 7.09
CA ASN A 413 5.20 -15.14 5.89
C ASN A 413 6.10 -13.96 6.26
N VAL A 414 7.16 -13.74 5.48
CA VAL A 414 8.19 -12.74 5.77
C VAL A 414 8.46 -11.87 4.54
N VAL A 415 8.40 -10.56 4.73
CA VAL A 415 8.97 -9.56 3.80
C VAL A 415 10.19 -8.96 4.47
N GLU A 416 11.36 -9.12 3.88
CA GLU A 416 12.63 -8.77 4.52
C GLU A 416 13.61 -8.16 3.52
N ASP A 417 14.43 -7.21 3.99
CA ASP A 417 15.53 -6.61 3.23
C ASP A 417 15.10 -6.14 1.83
N THR A 418 13.88 -5.59 1.75
CA THR A 418 13.23 -5.23 0.48
C THR A 418 12.95 -3.73 0.44
N ARG A 419 13.29 -3.10 -0.70
CA ARG A 419 12.99 -1.70 -0.96
C ARG A 419 11.73 -1.58 -1.78
N ILE A 420 10.79 -0.75 -1.33
CA ILE A 420 9.54 -0.45 -2.04
C ILE A 420 9.38 1.07 -2.12
N ARG A 421 9.38 1.60 -3.34
CA ARG A 421 9.33 3.05 -3.57
C ARG A 421 8.44 3.43 -4.74
N ASN A 422 7.89 4.66 -4.71
CA ASN A 422 7.00 5.18 -5.74
C ASN A 422 5.88 4.18 -6.08
N PHE A 423 5.19 3.73 -5.06
CA PHE A 423 4.04 2.84 -5.17
C PHE A 423 2.73 3.64 -5.12
N SER A 424 1.61 3.01 -5.48
CA SER A 424 0.28 3.65 -5.50
C SER A 424 0.13 4.75 -6.56
N VAL A 425 0.79 4.57 -7.72
CA VAL A 425 0.74 5.59 -8.78
C VAL A 425 -0.64 5.70 -9.46
N HIS A 426 -1.53 4.72 -9.30
CA HIS A 426 -2.88 4.72 -9.85
C HIS A 426 -3.98 4.85 -8.80
N CYS A 427 -3.85 4.14 -7.68
CA CYS A 427 -4.74 4.28 -6.54
C CYS A 427 -4.05 5.11 -5.48
N LEU A 428 -4.46 6.36 -5.32
CA LEU A 428 -3.77 7.29 -4.43
C LEU A 428 -4.07 7.03 -2.96
N THR A 429 -5.10 6.23 -2.64
CA THR A 429 -5.47 5.92 -1.26
C THR A 429 -5.63 4.42 -1.02
N TYR A 430 -5.32 3.96 0.20
CA TYR A 430 -5.41 2.57 0.67
C TYR A 430 -4.62 1.54 -0.16
N ALA A 431 -3.66 1.96 -0.94
CA ALA A 431 -2.73 1.11 -1.66
C ALA A 431 -1.36 1.20 -0.98
N SER A 432 -1.06 0.25 -0.11
CA SER A 432 0.13 0.27 0.76
C SER A 432 1.34 -0.40 0.11
N ALA A 433 2.56 -0.02 0.57
CA ALA A 433 3.77 -0.76 0.21
C ALA A 433 3.67 -2.22 0.66
N VAL A 434 3.17 -2.46 1.87
CA VAL A 434 2.87 -3.81 2.35
C VAL A 434 1.50 -3.81 3.03
N HIS A 435 0.63 -4.72 2.59
CA HIS A 435 -0.64 -5.00 3.27
C HIS A 435 -0.56 -6.36 3.97
N MET A 436 -0.73 -6.38 5.29
CA MET A 436 -0.60 -7.57 6.11
C MET A 436 -1.95 -8.05 6.63
N MET A 437 -2.29 -9.31 6.38
CA MET A 437 -3.52 -9.95 6.88
C MET A 437 -3.23 -11.31 7.52
N GLY A 438 -4.11 -11.73 8.43
CA GLY A 438 -4.01 -13.05 9.07
C GLY A 438 -3.31 -13.02 10.42
N VAL A 439 -2.31 -13.90 10.63
CA VAL A 439 -1.65 -14.08 11.94
C VAL A 439 -0.15 -14.21 11.79
N SER A 440 0.61 -13.48 12.61
CA SER A 440 2.07 -13.64 12.79
C SER A 440 2.88 -13.57 11.49
N ASN A 441 2.55 -12.64 10.59
CA ASN A 441 3.38 -12.32 9.45
C ASN A 441 4.37 -11.20 9.83
N VAL A 442 5.52 -11.15 9.18
CA VAL A 442 6.64 -10.28 9.56
C VAL A 442 7.06 -9.39 8.40
N VAL A 443 7.28 -8.10 8.68
CA VAL A 443 7.95 -7.16 7.77
C VAL A 443 9.14 -6.56 8.51
N ARG A 444 10.34 -6.77 7.99
CA ARG A 444 11.55 -6.28 8.66
C ARG A 444 12.66 -5.88 7.70
N HIS A 445 13.52 -4.99 8.16
CA HIS A 445 14.68 -4.50 7.41
C HIS A 445 14.31 -3.97 6.01
N CYS A 446 13.13 -3.35 5.88
CA CYS A 446 12.65 -2.80 4.62
C CYS A 446 12.78 -1.28 4.55
N GLU A 447 12.86 -0.73 3.34
CA GLU A 447 12.73 0.69 3.05
C GLU A 447 11.45 0.94 2.25
N LEU A 448 10.50 1.70 2.83
CA LEU A 448 9.18 1.99 2.26
C LEU A 448 9.04 3.49 2.07
N SER A 449 8.89 3.98 0.83
CA SER A 449 8.90 5.43 0.60
C SER A 449 8.17 5.89 -0.66
N GLY A 450 7.81 7.19 -0.68
CA GLY A 450 7.31 7.85 -1.88
C GLY A 450 5.87 7.47 -2.23
N ALA A 451 4.89 7.73 -1.33
CA ALA A 451 3.50 7.41 -1.60
C ALA A 451 2.52 8.50 -1.15
N PRO A 452 1.38 8.63 -1.85
CA PRO A 452 0.36 9.61 -1.51
C PRO A 452 -0.37 9.31 -0.19
N HIS A 453 -0.43 8.04 0.23
CA HIS A 453 -1.15 7.57 1.41
C HIS A 453 -0.28 6.64 2.26
N MET A 454 -0.84 5.58 2.85
CA MET A 454 -0.19 4.67 3.80
C MET A 454 0.97 3.85 3.20
N ALA A 455 1.97 3.54 4.03
CA ALA A 455 2.99 2.55 3.72
C ALA A 455 2.58 1.13 4.12
N VAL A 456 1.87 0.97 5.24
CA VAL A 456 1.48 -0.33 5.79
C VAL A 456 0.02 -0.33 6.18
N GLY A 457 -0.74 -1.27 5.63
CA GLY A 457 -2.10 -1.58 6.06
C GLY A 457 -2.13 -2.91 6.81
N VAL A 458 -2.87 -2.99 7.92
CA VAL A 458 -2.90 -4.20 8.76
C VAL A 458 -4.33 -4.63 9.08
N TYR A 459 -4.58 -5.93 8.90
CA TYR A 459 -5.79 -6.59 9.36
C TYR A 459 -5.44 -7.98 9.91
N GLY A 460 -5.28 -8.09 11.21
CA GLY A 460 -4.94 -9.37 11.83
C GLY A 460 -4.23 -9.26 13.17
N ASN A 461 -3.54 -10.32 13.51
CA ASN A 461 -3.06 -10.57 14.85
C ASN A 461 -1.57 -10.90 14.88
N ASP A 462 -0.89 -10.45 15.93
CA ASP A 462 0.49 -10.83 16.26
C ASP A 462 1.49 -10.59 15.12
N HIS A 463 1.21 -9.62 14.24
CA HIS A 463 2.14 -9.22 13.20
C HIS A 463 3.32 -8.46 13.80
N VAL A 464 4.49 -8.61 13.18
CA VAL A 464 5.70 -7.89 13.58
C VAL A 464 6.16 -6.98 12.45
N PHE A 465 6.31 -5.69 12.76
CA PHE A 465 6.87 -4.67 11.88
C PHE A 465 8.10 -4.07 12.56
N GLU A 466 9.31 -4.46 12.15
CA GLU A 466 10.53 -4.13 12.87
C GLU A 466 11.72 -3.76 11.98
N TYR A 467 12.60 -2.90 12.47
CA TYR A 467 13.84 -2.49 11.80
C TYR A 467 13.63 -1.88 10.41
N ASN A 468 12.47 -1.30 10.14
CA ASN A 468 12.17 -0.71 8.84
C ASN A 468 12.45 0.80 8.85
N VAL A 469 12.73 1.35 7.67
CA VAL A 469 12.69 2.78 7.38
C VAL A 469 11.42 3.09 6.60
N VAL A 470 10.61 4.01 7.11
CA VAL A 470 9.40 4.51 6.42
C VAL A 470 9.51 6.01 6.26
N SER A 471 9.44 6.51 5.03
CA SER A 471 9.62 7.93 4.76
C SER A 471 8.79 8.45 3.58
N ASN A 472 8.47 9.76 3.62
CA ASN A 472 7.79 10.43 2.52
C ASN A 472 6.51 9.71 2.07
N VAL A 473 5.64 9.38 3.02
CA VAL A 473 4.31 8.81 2.77
C VAL A 473 3.24 9.71 3.39
N CYS A 474 1.97 9.50 3.07
CA CYS A 474 0.88 10.42 3.34
C CYS A 474 1.09 11.80 2.71
N MET A 475 1.73 11.85 1.53
CA MET A 475 2.14 13.10 0.88
C MET A 475 0.97 13.90 0.29
N SER A 476 -0.16 13.26 0.01
CA SER A 476 -1.31 13.91 -0.62
C SER A 476 -2.68 13.52 -0.06
N SER A 477 -2.69 12.79 1.04
CA SER A 477 -3.92 12.33 1.71
C SER A 477 -3.96 12.83 3.14
N ASP A 478 -5.16 13.10 3.64
CA ASP A 478 -5.43 13.48 5.03
C ASP A 478 -6.31 12.42 5.69
N ASP A 479 -6.46 12.47 7.01
CA ASP A 479 -7.12 11.43 7.81
C ASP A 479 -6.50 10.06 7.51
N ALA A 480 -5.17 10.01 7.58
CA ALA A 480 -4.35 8.91 7.12
C ALA A 480 -3.09 8.72 7.98
N ALA A 481 -2.44 7.59 7.83
CA ALA A 481 -1.15 7.34 8.49
C ALA A 481 -0.25 6.43 7.66
N ALA A 482 1.06 6.46 7.99
CA ALA A 482 2.01 5.54 7.38
C ALA A 482 1.72 4.08 7.75
N PHE A 483 1.41 3.79 9.01
CA PHE A 483 0.88 2.52 9.48
C PHE A 483 -0.59 2.71 9.89
N TYR A 484 -1.49 1.95 9.28
CA TYR A 484 -2.92 2.09 9.49
C TYR A 484 -3.60 0.75 9.77
N LYS A 485 -4.47 0.73 10.77
CA LYS A 485 -5.46 -0.32 11.02
C LYS A 485 -6.71 0.28 11.63
N GLY A 486 -7.86 -0.38 11.42
CA GLY A 486 -9.10 0.15 11.98
C GLY A 486 -10.30 -0.76 11.84
N ARG A 487 -11.34 -0.42 12.60
CA ARG A 487 -12.68 -1.02 12.60
C ARG A 487 -12.77 -2.48 13.04
N ASN A 488 -11.72 -2.99 13.70
CA ASN A 488 -11.80 -4.35 14.21
C ASN A 488 -11.00 -4.53 15.51
N PRO A 489 -11.63 -4.39 16.67
CA PRO A 489 -10.97 -4.57 17.97
C PRO A 489 -10.34 -5.94 18.19
N SER A 490 -10.70 -6.95 17.36
CA SER A 490 -10.05 -8.25 17.41
C SER A 490 -8.69 -8.25 16.70
N CYS A 491 -8.37 -7.27 15.84
CA CYS A 491 -7.05 -7.11 15.24
C CYS A 491 -6.10 -6.50 16.27
N ARG A 492 -5.31 -7.32 16.96
CA ARG A 492 -4.45 -6.88 18.07
C ARG A 492 -3.24 -7.76 18.27
N GLY A 493 -2.38 -7.36 19.20
CA GLY A 493 -1.13 -8.07 19.48
C GLY A 493 -0.01 -7.72 18.50
N ASN A 494 -0.23 -6.75 17.62
CA ASN A 494 0.79 -6.36 16.65
C ASN A 494 1.91 -5.57 17.32
N VAL A 495 3.14 -5.79 16.88
CA VAL A 495 4.33 -5.18 17.44
C VAL A 495 5.04 -4.34 16.39
N LEU A 496 5.12 -3.05 16.65
CA LEU A 496 5.87 -2.08 15.84
C LEU A 496 7.12 -1.69 16.63
N ARG A 497 8.29 -2.22 16.27
CA ARG A 497 9.50 -1.95 17.07
C ARG A 497 10.72 -1.64 16.23
N TYR A 498 11.58 -0.75 16.77
CA TYR A 498 12.86 -0.43 16.18
C TYR A 498 12.77 0.04 14.73
N ASN A 499 11.72 0.80 14.38
CA ASN A 499 11.59 1.40 13.07
C ASN A 499 12.00 2.86 13.10
N PHE A 500 12.47 3.37 11.98
CA PHE A 500 12.70 4.78 11.74
C PHE A 500 11.62 5.34 10.81
N TRP A 501 10.84 6.27 11.33
CA TRP A 501 9.77 6.97 10.62
C TRP A 501 10.21 8.40 10.36
N SER A 502 10.13 8.89 9.14
CA SER A 502 10.68 10.18 8.75
C SER A 502 9.84 10.90 7.71
N GLU A 503 9.59 12.20 7.94
CA GLU A 503 8.93 13.08 6.97
C GLU A 503 7.55 12.51 6.53
N ILE A 504 6.67 12.26 7.48
CA ILE A 504 5.34 11.68 7.22
C ILE A 504 4.26 12.72 7.46
N GLY A 505 3.39 12.89 6.45
CA GLY A 505 2.24 13.76 6.51
C GLY A 505 2.22 14.85 5.46
N SER A 506 1.04 15.42 5.25
CA SER A 506 0.80 16.57 4.38
C SER A 506 -0.09 17.60 5.09
N PRO A 507 0.19 18.90 4.97
CA PRO A 507 -0.53 19.94 5.71
C PRO A 507 -1.86 20.32 5.04
N ARG A 508 -2.81 19.37 4.91
CA ARG A 508 -4.12 19.61 4.26
C ARG A 508 -5.23 20.02 5.21
N GLY A 509 -5.04 19.88 6.52
CA GLY A 509 -5.93 20.44 7.54
C GLY A 509 -6.68 19.45 8.40
N HIS A 510 -6.98 18.20 7.97
CA HIS A 510 -7.63 17.21 8.83
C HIS A 510 -6.63 16.61 9.82
N GLY A 511 -5.50 16.12 9.34
CA GLY A 511 -4.42 15.56 10.11
C GLY A 511 -3.87 14.25 9.55
N ASN A 512 -2.62 13.94 9.97
CA ASN A 512 -1.93 12.69 9.63
C ASN A 512 -1.19 12.14 10.84
N ALA A 513 -0.90 10.84 10.82
CA ALA A 513 -0.08 10.15 11.80
C ALA A 513 1.04 9.31 11.14
N ALA A 514 2.06 8.94 11.92
CA ALA A 514 2.93 7.84 11.54
C ALA A 514 2.27 6.50 11.84
N VAL A 515 1.58 6.39 12.99
CA VAL A 515 0.84 5.18 13.42
C VAL A 515 -0.58 5.57 13.79
N TYR A 516 -1.57 4.93 13.20
CA TYR A 516 -2.99 5.22 13.42
C TYR A 516 -3.78 3.96 13.76
N PHE A 517 -4.35 3.96 14.96
CA PHE A 517 -5.31 2.97 15.47
C PHE A 517 -6.70 3.59 15.36
N ASP A 518 -7.41 3.28 14.28
CA ASP A 518 -8.65 3.94 13.91
C ASP A 518 -9.89 3.18 14.36
N ASP A 519 -11.00 3.89 14.48
CA ASP A 519 -12.36 3.38 14.68
C ASP A 519 -12.46 2.25 15.73
N GLY A 520 -12.02 2.53 16.95
CA GLY A 520 -12.17 1.61 18.08
C GLY A 520 -11.11 0.49 18.15
N ASP A 521 -10.10 0.54 17.31
CA ASP A 521 -9.03 -0.45 17.26
C ASP A 521 -7.97 -0.23 18.34
N GLY A 522 -7.25 -1.28 18.74
CA GLY A 522 -6.25 -1.17 19.78
C GLY A 522 -5.62 -2.49 20.22
N GLY A 523 -4.83 -2.44 21.30
CA GLY A 523 -4.17 -3.61 21.88
C GLY A 523 -2.84 -3.96 21.23
N ASP A 524 -2.12 -2.96 20.70
CA ASP A 524 -0.83 -3.11 20.03
C ASP A 524 0.31 -2.43 20.79
N LEU A 525 1.53 -2.82 20.46
CA LEU A 525 2.77 -2.31 21.04
C LEU A 525 3.58 -1.50 20.03
N VAL A 526 3.89 -0.25 20.39
CA VAL A 526 4.83 0.63 19.68
C VAL A 526 6.05 0.81 20.58
N TYR A 527 7.16 0.15 20.25
CA TYR A 527 8.33 0.06 21.12
C TYR A 527 9.63 0.42 20.42
N GLY A 528 10.43 1.29 21.03
CA GLY A 528 11.79 1.57 20.57
C GLY A 528 11.87 2.16 19.17
N ASN A 529 10.83 2.87 18.71
CA ASN A 529 10.83 3.52 17.41
C ASN A 529 11.43 4.93 17.50
N VAL A 530 11.97 5.40 16.38
CA VAL A 530 12.41 6.79 16.21
C VAL A 530 11.49 7.46 15.21
N PHE A 531 10.88 8.57 15.60
CA PHE A 531 9.99 9.38 14.75
C PHE A 531 10.62 10.75 14.53
N TYR A 532 10.84 11.14 13.29
CA TYR A 532 11.41 12.42 12.91
C TYR A 532 10.49 13.18 11.97
N ARG A 533 9.98 14.34 12.41
CA ARG A 533 9.04 15.17 11.64
C ARG A 533 7.84 14.40 11.12
N CYS A 534 7.20 13.66 12.01
CA CYS A 534 6.07 12.81 11.66
C CYS A 534 4.76 13.36 12.21
N GLY A 535 3.71 13.27 11.38
CA GLY A 535 2.34 13.59 11.75
C GLY A 535 2.01 15.08 11.71
N GLU A 536 0.82 15.38 11.20
CA GLU A 536 0.21 16.71 11.21
C GLU A 536 -1.01 16.71 12.14
N PRO A 537 -1.06 17.52 13.20
CA PRO A 537 -2.16 17.52 14.16
C PRO A 537 -3.51 17.90 13.57
N GLY A 538 -3.54 18.81 12.60
CA GLY A 538 -4.73 19.24 11.88
C GLY A 538 -5.96 19.54 12.76
N PHE A 539 -7.11 19.52 12.14
CA PHE A 539 -8.41 19.68 12.80
C PHE A 539 -8.77 18.47 13.68
N GLY A 540 -8.46 17.24 13.25
CA GLY A 540 -8.86 16.00 13.91
C GLY A 540 -8.11 15.67 15.20
N GLY A 541 -7.16 16.51 15.63
CA GLY A 541 -6.39 16.27 16.86
C GLY A 541 -5.35 15.16 16.75
N PHE A 542 -4.91 14.88 15.53
CA PHE A 542 -3.91 13.85 15.23
C PHE A 542 -2.61 14.06 16.02
N GLY A 543 -1.90 12.97 16.19
CA GLY A 543 -0.53 12.92 16.72
C GLY A 543 0.31 11.98 15.89
N THR A 544 1.61 11.95 16.13
CA THR A 544 2.53 11.00 15.49
C THR A 544 2.09 9.57 15.70
N VAL A 545 1.69 9.22 16.94
CA VAL A 545 0.90 8.02 17.24
C VAL A 545 -0.50 8.49 17.61
N PHE A 546 -1.50 8.02 16.88
CA PHE A 546 -2.88 8.48 17.00
C PHE A 546 -3.86 7.33 17.24
N SER A 547 -4.82 7.54 18.14
CA SER A 547 -5.88 6.58 18.46
C SER A 547 -7.24 7.25 18.37
N HIS A 548 -8.12 6.75 17.49
CA HIS A 548 -9.50 7.19 17.34
C HIS A 548 -10.45 6.18 17.95
N GLY A 549 -11.01 6.51 19.10
CA GLY A 549 -12.00 5.70 19.82
C GLY A 549 -11.43 4.44 20.46
N GLY A 550 -10.28 3.97 20.04
CA GLY A 550 -9.63 2.76 20.55
C GLY A 550 -8.86 2.98 21.86
N HIS A 551 -8.41 1.85 22.43
CA HIS A 551 -7.66 1.87 23.69
C HIS A 551 -6.75 0.64 23.83
N SER A 552 -6.00 0.58 24.93
CA SER A 552 -5.08 -0.53 25.27
C SER A 552 -3.84 -0.61 24.37
N ASN A 553 -3.51 0.45 23.64
CA ASN A 553 -2.22 0.54 22.96
C ASN A 553 -1.13 0.97 23.95
N LEU A 554 0.07 0.47 23.76
CA LEU A 554 1.26 0.83 24.55
C LEU A 554 2.31 1.46 23.64
N VAL A 555 2.76 2.69 24.01
CA VAL A 555 3.87 3.40 23.37
C VAL A 555 4.99 3.52 24.39
N GLN A 556 6.11 2.84 24.15
CA GLN A 556 7.18 2.76 25.12
C GLN A 556 8.56 2.85 24.45
N ASN A 557 9.50 3.48 25.16
CA ASN A 557 10.92 3.54 24.78
C ASN A 557 11.14 4.17 23.39
N CYS A 558 10.27 5.09 22.98
CA CYS A 558 10.33 5.76 21.69
C CYS A 558 10.99 7.13 21.77
N VAL A 559 11.58 7.57 20.67
CA VAL A 559 12.15 8.91 20.51
C VAL A 559 11.37 9.66 19.44
N PHE A 560 10.82 10.81 19.81
CA PHE A 560 10.09 11.71 18.92
C PHE A 560 10.92 12.97 18.72
N VAL A 561 11.39 13.22 17.49
CA VAL A 561 12.24 14.34 17.14
C VAL A 561 11.48 15.30 16.24
N GLU A 562 11.34 16.55 16.67
CA GLU A 562 10.65 17.61 15.91
C GLU A 562 9.24 17.24 15.44
N CYS A 563 8.56 16.35 16.17
CA CYS A 563 7.17 16.01 15.93
C CYS A 563 6.24 17.06 16.56
N ARG A 564 5.27 17.57 15.78
CA ARG A 564 4.37 18.63 16.26
C ARG A 564 3.47 18.18 17.41
N ARG A 565 3.02 16.92 17.37
CA ARG A 565 2.31 16.25 18.46
C ARG A 565 2.71 14.78 18.51
N PRO A 566 3.54 14.36 19.45
CA PRO A 566 3.94 12.96 19.62
C PRO A 566 2.75 12.00 19.82
N LEU A 567 1.82 12.33 20.72
CA LEU A 567 0.71 11.46 21.08
C LEU A 567 -0.62 12.19 20.91
N GLY A 568 -1.50 11.65 20.08
CA GLY A 568 -2.84 12.17 19.83
C GLY A 568 -3.92 11.13 20.07
N SER A 569 -5.10 11.57 20.48
CA SER A 569 -6.26 10.69 20.55
C SER A 569 -7.56 11.49 20.39
N SER A 570 -8.52 10.88 19.71
CA SER A 570 -9.91 11.35 19.61
C SER A 570 -10.82 10.32 20.29
N PRO A 571 -10.99 10.42 21.62
CA PRO A 571 -11.69 9.41 22.39
C PRO A 571 -13.20 9.42 22.13
N TRP A 572 -13.81 8.24 22.13
CA TRP A 572 -15.25 8.10 22.10
C TRP A 572 -15.84 8.10 23.52
N ASN A 573 -17.04 8.64 23.65
CA ASN A 573 -17.82 8.50 24.89
C ASN A 573 -18.42 7.09 25.00
N GLN A 574 -18.99 6.77 26.16
CA GLN A 574 -19.59 5.48 26.47
C GLN A 574 -20.68 5.10 25.47
N ALA A 575 -21.58 6.01 25.14
CA ALA A 575 -22.69 5.73 24.24
C ALA A 575 -22.18 5.31 22.84
N ARG A 576 -21.26 6.06 22.27
CA ARG A 576 -20.65 5.73 20.95
C ARG A 576 -19.92 4.39 20.98
N TRP A 577 -19.20 4.08 22.08
CA TRP A 577 -18.51 2.80 22.23
C TRP A 577 -19.50 1.63 22.26
N VAL A 578 -20.57 1.75 23.03
CA VAL A 578 -21.63 0.73 23.11
C VAL A 578 -22.32 0.54 21.76
N ASP A 579 -22.65 1.63 21.05
CA ASP A 579 -23.27 1.55 19.73
C ASP A 579 -22.32 0.91 18.70
N PHE A 580 -21.03 1.21 18.77
CA PHE A 580 -20.01 0.57 17.94
C PHE A 580 -19.98 -0.94 18.18
N LEU A 581 -19.91 -1.38 19.44
CA LEU A 581 -19.90 -2.82 19.78
C LEU A 581 -21.17 -3.54 19.35
N LYS A 582 -22.31 -2.87 19.35
CA LYS A 582 -23.59 -3.42 18.89
C LYS A 582 -23.76 -3.44 17.38
N SER A 583 -22.90 -2.76 16.64
CA SER A 583 -23.03 -2.69 15.18
C SER A 583 -22.85 -4.07 14.54
N PRO A 584 -23.61 -4.41 13.47
CA PRO A 584 -23.53 -5.72 12.84
C PRO A 584 -22.13 -6.11 12.38
N LEU A 585 -21.35 -5.14 11.86
CA LEU A 585 -19.99 -5.36 11.43
C LEU A 585 -19.08 -5.81 12.58
N ILE A 586 -19.17 -5.14 13.72
CA ILE A 586 -18.32 -5.43 14.87
C ILE A 586 -18.74 -6.73 15.55
N GLN A 587 -20.03 -6.99 15.65
CA GLN A 587 -20.54 -8.29 16.13
C GLN A 587 -20.02 -9.44 15.25
N LYS A 588 -20.07 -9.30 13.92
CA LYS A 588 -19.51 -10.27 12.99
C LYS A 588 -18.01 -10.46 13.21
N ASN A 589 -17.24 -9.38 13.28
CA ASN A 589 -15.78 -9.43 13.47
C ASN A 589 -15.38 -10.11 14.78
N LEU A 590 -16.11 -9.87 15.86
CA LEU A 590 -15.75 -10.37 17.20
C LEU A 590 -16.29 -11.77 17.50
N LEU A 591 -17.42 -12.16 16.95
CA LEU A 591 -18.12 -13.38 17.33
C LEU A 591 -18.21 -14.43 16.21
N GLU A 592 -18.23 -14.02 14.93
CA GLU A 592 -18.39 -14.92 13.80
C GLU A 592 -17.05 -15.17 13.07
N GLU A 593 -16.30 -14.10 12.74
CA GLU A 593 -14.99 -14.23 12.10
C GLU A 593 -13.99 -14.91 13.03
N VAL A 594 -13.98 -14.44 14.29
CA VAL A 594 -13.24 -15.07 15.39
C VAL A 594 -14.22 -15.33 16.54
N SER A 595 -13.77 -15.88 17.65
CA SER A 595 -14.61 -16.04 18.85
C SER A 595 -13.86 -15.46 20.04
N VAL A 596 -14.00 -14.15 20.27
CA VAL A 596 -13.22 -13.46 21.33
C VAL A 596 -13.51 -13.98 22.72
N THR A 597 -14.70 -14.58 22.96
CA THR A 597 -15.09 -15.23 24.21
C THR A 597 -14.71 -16.71 24.26
N GLY A 598 -14.26 -17.31 23.15
CA GLY A 598 -13.83 -18.69 23.06
C GLY A 598 -12.47 -18.94 23.76
N LEU A 599 -12.18 -20.19 24.07
CA LEU A 599 -11.01 -20.56 24.88
C LEU A 599 -9.69 -20.06 24.27
N VAL A 600 -9.47 -20.23 22.97
CA VAL A 600 -8.23 -19.81 22.28
C VAL A 600 -8.02 -18.31 22.46
N TRP A 601 -9.02 -17.49 22.13
CA TRP A 601 -8.94 -16.04 22.15
C TRP A 601 -8.85 -15.48 23.57
N ARG A 602 -9.65 -15.99 24.50
CA ARG A 602 -9.63 -15.57 25.89
C ARG A 602 -8.33 -15.92 26.62
N THR A 603 -7.66 -17.00 26.20
CA THR A 603 -6.34 -17.38 26.72
C THR A 603 -5.24 -16.48 26.16
N HIS A 604 -5.28 -16.20 24.86
CA HIS A 604 -4.25 -15.41 24.19
C HIS A 604 -4.41 -13.89 24.42
N TYR A 605 -5.68 -13.40 24.40
CA TYR A 605 -6.03 -12.00 24.65
C TYR A 605 -7.02 -11.85 25.81
N PRO A 606 -6.60 -12.10 27.06
CA PRO A 606 -7.51 -12.09 28.20
C PRO A 606 -8.23 -10.75 28.41
N ALA A 607 -7.57 -9.61 28.09
CA ALA A 607 -8.17 -8.28 28.18
C ALA A 607 -9.31 -8.06 27.16
N LEU A 608 -9.33 -8.79 26.05
CA LEU A 608 -10.40 -8.68 25.05
C LEU A 608 -11.65 -9.50 25.44
N ALA A 609 -11.49 -10.51 26.25
CA ALA A 609 -12.61 -11.37 26.66
C ALA A 609 -13.75 -10.59 27.35
N GLY A 610 -13.41 -9.48 28.02
CA GLY A 610 -14.35 -8.58 28.67
C GLY A 610 -14.89 -7.44 27.81
N ILE A 611 -14.65 -7.41 26.51
CA ILE A 611 -14.97 -6.24 25.67
C ILE A 611 -16.45 -5.84 25.70
N PHE A 612 -17.34 -6.80 25.95
CA PHE A 612 -18.79 -6.56 26.06
C PHE A 612 -19.27 -6.24 27.50
N ALA A 613 -18.36 -6.32 28.48
CA ALA A 613 -18.71 -5.96 29.84
C ALA A 613 -18.98 -4.46 29.93
N PRO A 614 -19.90 -4.02 30.84
CA PRO A 614 -20.09 -2.60 31.08
C PRO A 614 -18.80 -2.01 31.67
N GLU A 615 -18.05 -1.30 30.84
CA GLU A 615 -16.90 -0.54 31.30
C GLU A 615 -17.21 0.93 31.38
N ASP A 616 -16.71 1.58 32.42
CA ASP A 616 -16.73 3.02 32.52
C ASP A 616 -15.79 3.65 31.50
N ASP A 617 -16.12 4.83 31.00
CA ASP A 617 -15.26 5.67 30.18
C ASP A 617 -13.84 5.82 30.76
N ALA A 618 -13.73 5.82 32.09
CA ALA A 618 -12.47 5.91 32.81
C ALA A 618 -11.54 4.70 32.64
N ALA A 619 -12.03 3.57 32.14
CA ALA A 619 -11.23 2.35 31.95
C ALA A 619 -10.50 2.31 30.58
N ARG A 620 -11.00 3.04 29.59
CA ARG A 620 -10.47 3.00 28.22
C ARG A 620 -9.35 4.01 27.98
N TRP A 621 -8.12 3.59 28.22
CA TRP A 621 -6.91 4.38 28.05
C TRP A 621 -5.88 3.69 27.16
N ASN A 622 -5.11 4.49 26.46
CA ASN A 622 -3.82 4.10 25.91
C ASN A 622 -2.73 4.48 26.93
N VAL A 623 -1.61 3.81 26.89
CA VAL A 623 -0.49 4.00 27.83
C VAL A 623 0.75 4.42 27.08
N ALA A 624 1.46 5.42 27.61
CA ALA A 624 2.76 5.84 27.10
C ALA A 624 3.71 6.07 28.28
N HIS A 625 4.92 5.55 28.19
CA HIS A 625 5.97 5.76 29.20
C HIS A 625 7.37 5.47 28.67
N ASP A 626 8.37 5.97 29.35
CA ASP A 626 9.78 5.84 28.98
C ASP A 626 10.11 6.41 27.59
N ASN A 627 9.41 7.47 27.16
CA ASN A 627 9.61 8.10 25.86
C ASN A 627 10.42 9.40 25.98
N ALA A 628 11.09 9.79 24.89
CA ALA A 628 11.80 11.05 24.78
C ALA A 628 11.16 11.94 23.69
N PHE A 629 10.81 13.17 24.05
CA PHE A 629 10.29 14.20 23.15
C PHE A 629 11.37 15.26 22.94
N VAL A 630 11.96 15.31 21.74
CA VAL A 630 13.12 16.17 21.42
C VAL A 630 12.70 17.24 20.43
N GLY A 631 12.81 18.51 20.80
CA GLY A 631 12.39 19.62 19.94
C GLY A 631 10.90 19.65 19.63
N CYS A 632 10.08 18.90 20.36
CA CYS A 632 8.63 18.89 20.21
C CYS A 632 7.99 20.06 20.97
N PRO A 633 7.07 20.83 20.36
CA PRO A 633 6.50 22.00 21.02
C PRO A 633 5.54 21.60 22.15
N ALA A 634 5.60 22.31 23.27
CA ALA A 634 4.68 22.10 24.39
C ALA A 634 3.23 22.48 24.05
N THR A 635 3.05 23.47 23.17
CA THR A 635 1.74 23.96 22.71
C THR A 635 1.72 24.17 21.21
N LEU A 636 0.53 24.07 20.61
CA LEU A 636 0.27 24.30 19.20
C LEU A 636 -0.82 25.37 19.03
N PRO A 637 -0.84 26.10 17.89
CA PRO A 637 -1.95 26.97 17.53
C PRO A 637 -3.27 26.19 17.49
N GLY A 638 -4.32 26.75 18.08
CA GLY A 638 -5.69 26.21 17.99
C GLY A 638 -6.40 26.66 16.71
N PRO A 639 -7.62 26.13 16.45
CA PRO A 639 -8.40 26.47 15.28
C PRO A 639 -8.97 27.91 15.30
N ARG A 640 -8.99 28.55 16.46
CA ARG A 640 -9.48 29.92 16.62
C ARG A 640 -8.32 30.89 16.87
N PRO A 641 -8.41 32.14 16.41
CA PRO A 641 -7.40 33.16 16.69
C PRO A 641 -7.14 33.27 18.21
N GLY A 642 -5.87 33.18 18.63
CA GLY A 642 -5.44 33.27 20.03
C GLY A 642 -5.60 32.00 20.86
N GLU A 643 -6.21 30.94 20.32
CA GLU A 643 -6.33 29.66 21.00
C GLU A 643 -5.03 28.84 20.90
N THR A 644 -4.68 28.19 22.00
CA THR A 644 -3.57 27.19 22.00
C THR A 644 -4.09 25.84 22.47
N ARG A 645 -3.44 24.77 22.00
CA ARG A 645 -3.74 23.39 22.40
C ARG A 645 -2.46 22.70 22.90
N PRO A 646 -2.60 21.63 23.72
CA PRO A 646 -1.44 20.82 24.08
C PRO A 646 -0.69 20.29 22.84
N GLY A 647 0.62 20.47 22.81
CA GLY A 647 1.48 20.01 21.72
C GLY A 647 1.98 18.58 21.91
N LEU A 648 2.36 18.19 23.12
CA LEU A 648 3.00 16.88 23.36
C LEU A 648 1.99 15.73 23.38
N VAL A 649 0.92 15.88 24.17
CA VAL A 649 -0.06 14.82 24.39
C VAL A 649 -1.48 15.41 24.32
N CYS A 650 -2.36 14.76 23.59
CA CYS A 650 -3.77 15.14 23.46
C CYS A 650 -4.68 13.91 23.58
N GLY A 651 -5.78 14.03 24.33
CA GLY A 651 -6.78 12.98 24.50
C GLY A 651 -6.43 11.94 25.56
N ARG A 652 -6.88 10.68 25.36
CA ARG A 652 -6.79 9.63 26.39
C ARG A 652 -5.49 8.84 26.34
N TRP A 653 -4.41 9.45 26.76
CA TRP A 653 -3.12 8.81 27.03
C TRP A 653 -2.77 8.93 28.50
N ARG A 654 -2.49 7.81 29.16
CA ARG A 654 -1.85 7.80 30.48
C ARG A 654 -0.36 7.85 30.27
N THR A 655 0.23 8.99 30.60
CA THR A 655 1.68 9.19 30.60
C THR A 655 2.19 9.08 32.03
N ASN A 656 3.38 8.53 32.21
CA ASN A 656 4.06 8.48 33.49
C ASN A 656 5.09 9.61 33.60
N GLU A 657 5.58 9.87 34.81
CA GLU A 657 6.68 10.82 35.08
C GLU A 657 8.00 10.45 34.39
N THR A 658 8.04 9.25 33.80
CA THR A 658 9.22 8.75 33.06
C THR A 658 9.30 9.27 31.62
N ASP A 659 8.28 9.90 31.05
CA ASP A 659 8.42 10.58 29.76
C ASP A 659 9.24 11.86 29.93
N VAL A 660 10.27 12.07 29.09
CA VAL A 660 11.20 13.20 29.21
C VAL A 660 11.18 14.12 27.99
N VAL A 661 11.31 15.42 28.24
CA VAL A 661 11.33 16.45 27.19
C VAL A 661 12.70 17.06 27.09
N PHE A 662 13.23 17.16 25.87
CA PHE A 662 14.49 17.87 25.56
C PHE A 662 14.19 18.98 24.55
N ALA A 663 14.69 20.18 24.84
CA ALA A 663 14.61 21.31 23.92
C ALA A 663 15.57 21.16 22.73
N SER A 664 16.63 20.39 22.87
CA SER A 664 17.68 20.17 21.88
C SER A 664 18.21 18.74 21.96
N ASP A 665 19.20 18.42 21.14
CA ASP A 665 19.84 17.10 21.01
C ASP A 665 20.19 16.48 22.37
N PRO A 666 19.63 15.32 22.73
CA PRO A 666 19.89 14.61 23.98
C PRO A 666 21.15 13.73 23.96
N GLY A 667 21.91 13.73 22.87
CA GLY A 667 23.12 12.94 22.68
C GLY A 667 23.08 12.03 21.47
N PHE A 668 22.50 12.46 20.36
CA PHE A 668 22.55 11.75 19.09
C PHE A 668 23.96 11.70 18.49
N VAL A 669 24.24 10.68 17.69
CA VAL A 669 25.53 10.55 16.98
C VAL A 669 25.67 11.64 15.93
N ASP A 670 24.66 11.84 15.06
CA ASP A 670 24.64 12.90 14.06
C ASP A 670 23.20 13.20 13.64
N ALA A 671 22.54 14.10 14.35
CA ALA A 671 21.15 14.48 14.04
C ALA A 671 21.00 15.16 12.66
N ALA A 672 22.03 15.88 12.19
CA ALA A 672 22.00 16.57 10.90
C ALA A 672 21.99 15.56 9.72
N ALA A 673 22.68 14.46 9.86
CA ALA A 673 22.66 13.34 8.93
C ALA A 673 21.49 12.37 9.18
N LYS A 674 20.53 12.71 10.04
CA LYS A 674 19.41 11.85 10.48
C LYS A 674 19.88 10.55 11.15
N ASN A 675 21.10 10.53 11.71
CA ASN A 675 21.59 9.42 12.52
C ASN A 675 21.23 9.67 13.99
N PHE A 676 20.06 9.19 14.37
CA PHE A 676 19.52 9.34 15.72
C PHE A 676 19.97 8.23 16.69
N ALA A 677 20.99 7.45 16.33
CA ALA A 677 21.66 6.59 17.32
C ALA A 677 22.12 7.42 18.51
N LEU A 678 21.96 6.91 19.73
CA LEU A 678 22.37 7.59 20.95
C LEU A 678 23.81 7.21 21.31
N ARG A 679 24.63 8.21 21.61
CA ARG A 679 25.96 7.98 22.18
C ARG A 679 25.84 7.31 23.56
N PRO A 680 26.81 6.51 24.00
CA PRO A 680 26.79 5.87 25.33
C PRO A 680 26.64 6.81 26.50
N ASP A 681 27.14 8.03 26.37
CA ASP A 681 27.10 9.11 27.37
C ASP A 681 25.91 10.07 27.21
N ALA A 682 24.98 9.77 26.32
CA ALA A 682 23.85 10.65 26.01
C ALA A 682 23.09 11.10 27.25
N ALA A 683 22.69 12.37 27.26
CA ALA A 683 21.94 12.98 28.37
C ALA A 683 20.57 12.24 28.57
N LEU A 684 20.05 11.61 27.55
CA LEU A 684 18.84 10.81 27.65
C LEU A 684 18.97 9.70 28.70
N PHE A 685 20.03 8.91 28.68
CA PHE A 685 20.24 7.83 29.66
C PHE A 685 20.40 8.31 31.09
N LYS A 686 20.90 9.53 31.28
CA LYS A 686 21.01 10.15 32.62
C LYS A 686 19.67 10.61 33.15
N ARG A 687 18.80 11.17 32.27
CA ARG A 687 17.47 11.69 32.66
C ARG A 687 16.43 10.59 32.72
N LEU A 688 16.60 9.53 31.95
CA LEU A 688 15.67 8.38 31.85
C LEU A 688 16.48 7.07 31.94
N PRO A 689 16.87 6.63 33.14
CA PRO A 689 17.69 5.41 33.32
C PRO A 689 16.98 4.10 32.89
N SER A 690 15.63 4.11 32.81
CA SER A 690 14.83 2.99 32.32
C SER A 690 14.89 2.85 30.79
N PHE A 691 15.27 3.90 30.05
CA PHE A 691 15.34 3.87 28.58
C PHE A 691 16.37 2.86 28.09
N LYS A 692 15.95 2.02 27.14
CA LYS A 692 16.82 1.01 26.53
C LYS A 692 17.39 1.53 25.22
N PRO A 693 18.68 1.32 24.94
CA PRO A 693 19.26 1.70 23.66
C PRO A 693 18.47 1.15 22.48
N ILE A 694 18.18 2.01 21.52
CA ILE A 694 17.57 1.62 20.25
C ILE A 694 18.72 1.23 19.31
N PRO A 695 18.71 0.01 18.74
CA PRO A 695 19.77 -0.43 17.82
C PRO A 695 19.62 0.24 16.44
N PHE A 696 19.80 1.55 16.38
CA PHE A 696 19.52 2.39 15.20
C PHE A 696 20.34 1.97 13.99
N GLU A 697 21.56 1.47 14.18
CA GLU A 697 22.46 0.97 13.15
C GLU A 697 21.96 -0.29 12.42
N LYS A 698 20.96 -0.98 13.01
CA LYS A 698 20.32 -2.14 12.43
C LYS A 698 19.04 -1.81 11.68
N ILE A 699 18.58 -0.55 11.71
CA ILE A 699 17.35 -0.13 11.06
C ILE A 699 17.60 0.10 9.57
N GLY A 700 16.70 -0.37 8.73
CA GLY A 700 16.80 -0.33 7.29
C GLY A 700 17.33 -1.63 6.68
N LEU A 701 17.74 -1.57 5.42
CA LEU A 701 18.20 -2.74 4.68
C LEU A 701 19.40 -3.40 5.37
N ALA A 702 19.31 -4.71 5.58
CA ALA A 702 20.38 -5.51 6.18
C ALA A 702 21.55 -5.72 5.21
N THR A 703 21.25 -5.78 3.91
CA THR A 703 22.25 -5.93 2.85
C THR A 703 22.57 -4.58 2.24
N LYS A 704 23.82 -4.12 2.35
CA LYS A 704 24.26 -2.95 1.59
C LYS A 704 24.26 -3.30 0.09
N ARG A 705 23.48 -2.57 -0.69
CA ARG A 705 23.33 -2.74 -2.15
C ARG A 705 24.23 -1.76 -2.89
#